data_18c119e6cdda83475402601bd2ecf8af
#
_entry.id   18c119e6cdda83475402601bd2ecf8af
#
_cell.length_a   1.000
_cell.length_b   1.000
_cell.length_c   1.000
_cell.angle_alpha   90.00
_cell.angle_beta   90.00
_cell.angle_gamma   90.00
#
_symmetry.space_group_name_H-M   'P 1'
#
loop_
_entity.id
_entity.type
_entity.pdbx_description
1 polymer ?
#
loop_
_entity_poly.entity_id
_entity_poly.type
_entity_poly.pdbx_seq_one_letter_code
_entity_poly.pdbx_strand_id
1 'polypeptide(L)'
;MLGRLPLFALLTVLLPGCSEPEEPASRSAPSPANIAADIQPMSDSPVTQSPNPFLSESPLYLNYPQFDLITEAHYLPAFRQGMTEQLAEIDAITGQSAQPSFDNTIVALELSGQLLDRVSRVFFSMAGAHTNDDIRALQQELAPELAAHQDAILLNRALFARIDTLFQAREELGLDGESMRLIERYHTDFIRAGAALTPQQQDRMREINAEIAVLQTDFSQNVLSEVNDQAIVVDSREELTGLDESRIEVARGEAEDRGLPGKFVIPLLNTSGQPVSSSLQNRALRERIHRTSLARGSRGGEYDNRGILSSVLRLRAERAQLLGYNTHAHFILENQTAQTVDAVNQRLAELTAPAVANALREAADLQQMVYDSEEDFQLAAWDWDFYTEKLRSARFNFDASQLKPYFELNNVLQRGVFFAAEQLYGISFEERFDLPVYQEDVRVFEVFDATGTTLALFIADFYARPSKRGGAWMNAYVSQSDLMNTQPVVANHLNITEPPEGEPTLLSFAEVTTMFHEFGHALHGMFSSVEYPYFSGTSVPRDFVEYPSQVNEMWATWPEVLENYAVHFQTGEPMPRELLDKVLSTRTFNQGFATTEYLAASIVDQALHQLSPEEVPPAETIMDFEAQALESAGIALDVVPPRYRASYFSHIMGGYSAGYYSYIWSELLDADTVEWFKENGGLRRENGDHFRRSLLSRGGSVDAMQLFREFRGRDAEIAPLLTRRGLN
;
A
#
# COMPACT_ATOMS: atom_id res chain seq x y z
N MET A 1 49.93 -0.19 -35.63
CA MET A 1 51.08 0.58 -35.10
C MET A 1 50.77 0.82 -33.65
N LEU A 2 51.16 -0.06 -32.72
CA LEU A 2 52.45 -0.17 -32.04
C LEU A 2 52.81 1.10 -31.24
N GLY A 3 52.82 0.89 -29.90
CA GLY A 3 53.70 1.63 -28.99
C GLY A 3 53.04 1.90 -27.63
N ARG A 4 53.01 0.98 -26.66
CA ARG A 4 53.95 0.74 -25.53
C ARG A 4 53.79 1.70 -24.34
N LEU A 5 53.44 1.10 -23.19
CA LEU A 5 53.70 1.50 -21.80
C LEU A 5 55.20 1.74 -21.52
N PRO A 6 55.55 2.46 -20.38
CA PRO A 6 56.00 1.78 -19.16
C PRO A 6 55.45 2.45 -17.90
N LEU A 7 55.14 1.74 -16.81
CA LEU A 7 55.85 0.98 -15.74
C LEU A 7 56.74 1.84 -14.79
N PHE A 8 56.46 1.71 -13.47
CA PHE A 8 57.22 1.95 -12.24
C PHE A 8 57.33 3.37 -11.63
N ALA A 9 56.83 3.52 -10.38
CA ALA A 9 57.71 3.49 -9.21
C ALA A 9 56.89 3.48 -7.88
N LEU A 10 57.18 2.47 -7.07
CA LEU A 10 56.95 2.38 -5.63
C LEU A 10 57.68 3.49 -4.88
N LEU A 11 57.05 4.14 -3.92
CA LEU A 11 57.77 4.78 -2.84
C LEU A 11 57.05 4.55 -1.49
N THR A 12 57.62 3.69 -0.68
CA THR A 12 57.44 3.48 0.74
C THR A 12 57.95 4.65 1.54
N VAL A 13 57.15 5.24 2.45
CA VAL A 13 57.67 6.02 3.58
C VAL A 13 56.87 5.72 4.83
N LEU A 14 57.55 5.11 5.74
CA LEU A 14 57.56 4.95 7.17
C LEU A 14 56.58 5.75 8.05
N LEU A 15 55.93 5.02 8.94
CA LEU A 15 55.36 5.47 10.22
C LEU A 15 56.40 6.13 11.14
N PRO A 16 55.98 7.04 12.04
CA PRO A 16 56.04 6.77 13.45
C PRO A 16 54.75 7.20 14.17
N GLY A 17 54.30 6.59 15.17
CA GLY A 17 54.72 6.36 16.49
C GLY A 17 53.45 6.27 17.34
N CYS A 18 53.31 5.19 18.07
CA CYS A 18 52.29 4.94 19.09
C CYS A 18 52.34 5.99 20.19
N SER A 19 51.19 6.42 20.68
CA SER A 19 51.03 6.79 22.09
C SER A 19 49.73 6.17 22.61
N GLU A 20 49.90 5.28 23.58
CA GLU A 20 48.85 4.66 24.38
C GLU A 20 48.12 5.71 25.22
N PRO A 21 46.81 5.60 25.45
CA PRO A 21 46.15 6.32 26.52
C PRO A 21 46.28 5.58 27.85
N GLU A 22 46.64 6.33 28.88
CA GLU A 22 46.80 5.92 30.26
C GLU A 22 45.54 5.32 30.89
N GLU A 23 45.71 4.22 31.63
CA GLU A 23 44.71 3.65 32.54
C GLU A 23 44.44 4.58 33.74
N PRO A 24 43.19 4.75 34.17
CA PRO A 24 42.91 5.38 35.45
C PRO A 24 43.04 4.35 36.59
N ALA A 25 43.74 4.80 37.64
CA ALA A 25 44.17 4.11 38.85
C ALA A 25 43.12 3.23 39.53
N SER A 26 43.56 2.04 39.92
CA SER A 26 42.91 1.08 40.78
C SER A 26 42.55 1.64 42.16
N ARG A 27 41.30 1.59 42.57
CA ARG A 27 40.91 1.61 43.99
C ARG A 27 40.76 0.18 44.49
N SER A 28 41.54 -0.13 45.51
CA SER A 28 41.57 -1.38 46.24
C SER A 28 40.23 -1.79 46.84
N ALA A 29 39.84 -3.04 46.60
CA ALA A 29 38.71 -3.72 47.25
C ALA A 29 39.16 -4.23 48.67
N PRO A 30 38.27 -4.22 49.65
CA PRO A 30 38.52 -4.88 50.93
C PRO A 30 38.24 -6.38 50.83
N SER A 31 39.09 -7.14 51.60
CA SER A 31 39.13 -8.60 51.71
C SER A 31 37.81 -9.22 52.25
N PRO A 32 37.44 -10.43 51.84
CA PRO A 32 36.20 -11.05 52.26
C PRO A 32 36.24 -11.68 53.64
N ALA A 33 35.28 -11.34 54.49
CA ALA A 33 34.99 -12.11 55.70
C ALA A 33 33.88 -13.15 55.38
N ASN A 34 34.19 -14.40 55.78
CA ASN A 34 33.28 -15.56 55.70
C ASN A 34 31.88 -15.30 56.25
N ILE A 35 30.89 -15.53 55.40
CA ILE A 35 29.56 -15.95 55.83
C ILE A 35 29.15 -17.15 54.92
N ALA A 36 29.25 -18.36 55.48
CA ALA A 36 28.59 -19.54 54.97
C ALA A 36 27.12 -19.45 55.39
N ALA A 37 26.23 -19.30 54.46
CA ALA A 37 24.82 -19.50 54.66
C ALA A 37 24.24 -20.16 53.41
N ASP A 38 23.58 -21.31 53.62
CA ASP A 38 22.83 -22.18 52.77
C ASP A 38 22.39 -21.60 51.42
N ILE A 39 23.02 -22.07 50.36
CA ILE A 39 22.46 -22.01 49.00
C ILE A 39 21.71 -23.34 48.81
N GLN A 40 20.39 -23.34 49.02
CA GLN A 40 19.55 -24.34 48.41
C GLN A 40 19.58 -24.17 46.87
N PRO A 41 19.70 -25.27 46.09
CA PRO A 41 19.61 -25.16 44.65
C PRO A 41 18.21 -24.66 44.31
N MET A 42 18.11 -23.50 43.65
CA MET A 42 16.89 -23.11 42.96
C MET A 42 16.59 -24.22 41.96
N SER A 43 15.47 -24.87 42.15
CA SER A 43 14.93 -25.79 41.17
C SER A 43 14.72 -25.01 39.84
N ASP A 44 15.44 -25.41 38.79
CA ASP A 44 15.06 -25.10 37.43
C ASP A 44 13.64 -25.68 37.20
N SER A 45 12.64 -24.90 37.54
CA SER A 45 11.34 -25.10 36.98
C SER A 45 11.48 -24.76 35.49
N PRO A 46 11.16 -25.69 34.58
CA PRO A 46 11.12 -25.32 33.17
C PRO A 46 10.14 -24.16 33.05
N VAL A 47 10.62 -23.04 32.56
CA VAL A 47 9.73 -21.98 32.04
C VAL A 47 8.91 -22.71 30.98
N THR A 48 7.67 -23.05 31.31
CA THR A 48 6.72 -23.55 30.34
C THR A 48 6.52 -22.38 29.37
N GLN A 49 7.23 -22.40 28.25
CA GLN A 49 6.92 -21.49 27.13
C GLN A 49 5.42 -21.69 26.84
N SER A 50 4.68 -20.61 26.87
CA SER A 50 3.28 -20.62 26.42
C SER A 50 3.27 -21.23 25.02
N PRO A 51 2.32 -22.13 24.70
CA PRO A 51 2.26 -22.72 23.36
C PRO A 51 2.14 -21.60 22.33
N ASN A 52 2.87 -21.72 21.21
CA ASN A 52 2.86 -20.73 20.15
C ASN A 52 1.41 -20.57 19.61
N PRO A 53 0.80 -19.36 19.68
CA PRO A 53 -0.61 -19.15 19.33
C PRO A 53 -0.95 -19.49 17.88
N PHE A 54 0.04 -19.47 16.97
CA PHE A 54 -0.17 -19.78 15.55
C PHE A 54 -0.39 -21.27 15.26
N LEU A 55 0.07 -22.18 16.13
CA LEU A 55 0.04 -23.62 15.85
C LEU A 55 -1.36 -24.26 15.92
N SER A 56 -2.36 -23.50 16.32
CA SER A 56 -3.78 -23.88 16.27
C SER A 56 -4.60 -22.73 15.73
N GLU A 57 -5.80 -23.02 15.26
CA GLU A 57 -6.77 -21.98 14.96
C GLU A 57 -7.04 -21.12 16.20
N SER A 58 -7.23 -19.83 15.98
CA SER A 58 -7.55 -18.93 17.08
C SER A 58 -8.90 -19.32 17.72
N PRO A 59 -8.98 -19.43 19.05
CA PRO A 59 -10.26 -19.67 19.73
C PRO A 59 -11.13 -18.41 19.83
N LEU A 60 -10.62 -17.24 19.41
CA LEU A 60 -11.36 -15.99 19.43
C LEU A 60 -12.41 -15.96 18.32
N TYR A 61 -13.37 -15.09 18.50
CA TYR A 61 -14.51 -14.96 17.59
C TYR A 61 -14.04 -14.72 16.13
N LEU A 62 -14.60 -15.44 15.18
CA LEU A 62 -14.23 -15.44 13.75
C LEU A 62 -12.74 -15.71 13.49
N ASN A 63 -12.07 -16.50 14.30
CA ASN A 63 -10.64 -16.78 14.22
C ASN A 63 -9.77 -15.51 14.32
N TYR A 64 -10.27 -14.47 15.00
CA TYR A 64 -9.53 -13.22 15.24
C TYR A 64 -8.15 -13.49 15.85
N PRO A 65 -7.08 -12.80 15.40
CA PRO A 65 -5.74 -13.03 15.93
C PRO A 65 -5.61 -12.74 17.43
N GLN A 66 -4.87 -13.58 18.16
CA GLN A 66 -4.60 -13.43 19.59
C GLN A 66 -3.46 -12.43 19.81
N PHE A 67 -3.65 -11.14 19.46
CA PHE A 67 -2.60 -10.12 19.49
C PHE A 67 -1.93 -9.97 20.86
N ASP A 68 -2.64 -10.23 21.95
CA ASP A 68 -2.15 -10.19 23.33
C ASP A 68 -1.19 -11.34 23.69
N LEU A 69 -1.21 -12.42 22.92
CA LEU A 69 -0.36 -13.61 23.13
C LEU A 69 0.76 -13.74 22.11
N ILE A 70 0.63 -13.09 20.96
CA ILE A 70 1.62 -13.15 19.88
C ILE A 70 2.83 -12.27 20.23
N THR A 71 4.02 -12.84 20.07
CA THR A 71 5.30 -12.13 20.19
C THR A 71 6.19 -12.45 19.01
N GLU A 72 7.26 -11.68 18.81
CA GLU A 72 8.20 -11.85 17.70
C GLU A 72 8.81 -13.26 17.66
N ALA A 73 9.05 -13.85 18.84
CA ALA A 73 9.60 -15.20 18.96
C ALA A 73 8.70 -16.31 18.41
N HIS A 74 7.41 -16.03 18.21
CA HIS A 74 6.45 -17.01 17.70
C HIS A 74 6.46 -17.11 16.17
N TYR A 75 6.88 -16.07 15.44
CA TYR A 75 6.76 -16.02 13.98
C TYR A 75 7.66 -17.05 13.29
N LEU A 76 8.98 -17.00 13.49
CA LEU A 76 9.90 -17.86 12.75
C LEU A 76 9.62 -19.36 12.91
N PRO A 77 9.36 -19.89 14.12
CA PRO A 77 8.98 -21.29 14.28
C PRO A 77 7.67 -21.64 13.56
N ALA A 78 6.66 -20.75 13.60
CA ALA A 78 5.37 -20.98 12.95
C ALA A 78 5.50 -20.96 11.42
N PHE A 79 6.27 -20.03 10.85
CA PHE A 79 6.58 -19.99 9.42
C PHE A 79 7.25 -21.27 8.95
N ARG A 80 8.32 -21.72 9.61
CA ARG A 80 9.05 -22.91 9.22
C ARG A 80 8.23 -24.19 9.36
N GLN A 81 7.41 -24.28 10.41
CA GLN A 81 6.46 -25.38 10.57
C GLN A 81 5.40 -25.34 9.47
N GLY A 82 4.78 -24.17 9.22
CA GLY A 82 3.76 -24.01 8.19
C GLY A 82 4.26 -24.37 6.79
N MET A 83 5.47 -23.93 6.42
CA MET A 83 6.12 -24.33 5.17
C MET A 83 6.35 -25.85 5.10
N THR A 84 6.78 -26.47 6.20
CA THR A 84 7.01 -27.93 6.25
C THR A 84 5.71 -28.69 6.11
N GLU A 85 4.65 -28.29 6.80
CA GLU A 85 3.32 -28.91 6.74
C GLU A 85 2.74 -28.79 5.33
N GLN A 86 2.78 -27.60 4.72
CA GLN A 86 2.25 -27.40 3.38
C GLN A 86 2.99 -28.24 2.33
N LEU A 87 4.32 -28.35 2.39
CA LEU A 87 5.04 -29.24 1.46
C LEU A 87 4.68 -30.70 1.65
N ALA A 88 4.43 -31.16 2.88
CA ALA A 88 3.95 -32.52 3.13
C ALA A 88 2.53 -32.75 2.56
N GLU A 89 1.66 -31.73 2.62
CA GLU A 89 0.33 -31.78 2.00
C GLU A 89 0.43 -31.83 0.46
N ILE A 90 1.32 -31.03 -0.14
CA ILE A 90 1.61 -31.08 -1.58
C ILE A 90 2.17 -32.46 -1.99
N ASP A 91 3.07 -33.04 -1.20
CA ASP A 91 3.59 -34.39 -1.43
C ASP A 91 2.46 -35.43 -1.33
N ALA A 92 1.52 -35.28 -0.41
CA ALA A 92 0.35 -36.16 -0.33
C ALA A 92 -0.57 -36.04 -1.56
N ILE A 93 -0.74 -34.85 -2.13
CA ILE A 93 -1.48 -34.64 -3.38
C ILE A 93 -0.77 -35.30 -4.55
N THR A 94 0.53 -35.11 -4.69
CA THR A 94 1.32 -35.58 -5.84
C THR A 94 1.64 -37.03 -5.77
N GLY A 95 1.76 -37.60 -4.56
CA GLY A 95 2.04 -39.04 -4.32
C GLY A 95 0.87 -39.99 -4.50
N GLN A 96 -0.35 -39.46 -4.75
CA GLN A 96 -1.53 -40.32 -4.94
C GLN A 96 -1.46 -41.15 -6.22
N SER A 97 -1.77 -42.45 -6.11
CA SER A 97 -1.94 -43.31 -7.26
C SER A 97 -3.28 -43.15 -7.99
N ALA A 98 -4.25 -42.49 -7.34
CA ALA A 98 -5.53 -42.19 -7.93
C ALA A 98 -5.40 -41.15 -9.08
N GLN A 99 -6.25 -41.29 -10.09
CA GLN A 99 -6.33 -40.31 -11.16
C GLN A 99 -6.68 -38.93 -10.60
N PRO A 100 -6.16 -37.85 -11.19
CA PRO A 100 -6.54 -36.52 -10.78
C PRO A 100 -8.07 -36.31 -10.82
N SER A 101 -8.62 -35.78 -9.74
CA SER A 101 -9.99 -35.29 -9.68
C SER A 101 -9.97 -33.88 -9.12
N PHE A 102 -11.06 -33.13 -9.28
CA PHE A 102 -11.21 -31.80 -8.72
C PHE A 102 -10.95 -31.82 -7.21
N ASP A 103 -11.58 -32.72 -6.48
CA ASP A 103 -11.45 -32.84 -5.02
C ASP A 103 -10.04 -33.22 -4.57
N ASN A 104 -9.42 -34.24 -5.20
CA ASN A 104 -8.14 -34.76 -4.74
C ASN A 104 -6.92 -33.96 -5.24
N THR A 105 -7.15 -32.89 -5.98
CA THR A 105 -6.08 -32.04 -6.54
C THR A 105 -6.35 -30.57 -6.27
N ILE A 106 -7.45 -29.99 -6.76
CA ILE A 106 -7.73 -28.57 -6.66
C ILE A 106 -8.24 -28.21 -5.26
N VAL A 107 -9.28 -28.90 -4.76
CA VAL A 107 -9.80 -28.67 -3.39
C VAL A 107 -8.72 -29.01 -2.35
N ALA A 108 -7.96 -30.09 -2.55
CA ALA A 108 -6.85 -30.42 -1.66
C ALA A 108 -5.76 -29.34 -1.64
N LEU A 109 -5.51 -28.67 -2.78
CA LEU A 109 -4.57 -27.53 -2.86
C LEU A 109 -5.12 -26.29 -2.13
N GLU A 110 -6.42 -25.98 -2.28
CA GLU A 110 -7.09 -24.91 -1.55
C GLU A 110 -7.02 -25.08 -0.02
N LEU A 111 -7.12 -26.31 0.44
CA LEU A 111 -7.06 -26.64 1.86
C LEU A 111 -5.65 -26.72 2.42
N SER A 112 -4.61 -26.66 1.58
CA SER A 112 -3.22 -26.77 2.01
C SER A 112 -2.68 -25.46 2.58
N GLY A 113 -1.70 -25.52 3.50
CA GLY A 113 -0.94 -24.37 3.98
C GLY A 113 -1.67 -23.46 4.95
N GLN A 114 -2.71 -23.91 5.63
CA GLN A 114 -3.52 -23.06 6.53
C GLN A 114 -2.71 -22.42 7.68
N LEU A 115 -1.72 -23.12 8.24
CA LEU A 115 -0.82 -22.55 9.24
C LEU A 115 0.03 -21.43 8.65
N LEU A 116 0.58 -21.67 7.45
CA LEU A 116 1.42 -20.67 6.77
C LEU A 116 0.61 -19.43 6.39
N ASP A 117 -0.60 -19.58 5.88
CA ASP A 117 -1.51 -18.47 5.57
C ASP A 117 -1.81 -17.64 6.83
N ARG A 118 -2.20 -18.29 7.93
CA ARG A 118 -2.52 -17.63 9.20
C ARG A 118 -1.35 -16.82 9.75
N VAL A 119 -0.15 -17.38 9.83
CA VAL A 119 1.01 -16.67 10.35
C VAL A 119 1.44 -15.56 9.40
N SER A 120 1.38 -15.78 8.09
CA SER A 120 1.75 -14.80 7.05
C SER A 120 0.86 -13.57 7.11
N ARG A 121 -0.46 -13.72 7.20
CA ARG A 121 -1.40 -12.60 7.27
C ARG A 121 -1.14 -11.70 8.48
N VAL A 122 -0.92 -12.29 9.65
CA VAL A 122 -0.61 -11.51 10.86
C VAL A 122 0.77 -10.86 10.74
N PHE A 123 1.80 -11.61 10.36
CA PHE A 123 3.16 -11.11 10.28
C PHE A 123 3.31 -9.94 9.31
N PHE A 124 2.83 -10.07 8.08
CA PHE A 124 2.96 -9.01 7.07
C PHE A 124 2.06 -7.81 7.36
N SER A 125 0.95 -8.01 8.07
CA SER A 125 0.18 -6.90 8.60
C SER A 125 0.98 -6.13 9.66
N MET A 126 1.57 -6.84 10.63
CA MET A 126 2.40 -6.20 11.67
C MET A 126 3.66 -5.55 11.09
N ALA A 127 4.29 -6.15 10.11
CA ALA A 127 5.43 -5.56 9.41
C ALA A 127 5.08 -4.22 8.72
N GLY A 128 3.83 -4.04 8.29
CA GLY A 128 3.34 -2.78 7.72
C GLY A 128 2.80 -1.80 8.75
N ALA A 129 2.08 -2.30 9.75
CA ALA A 129 1.30 -1.48 10.66
C ALA A 129 1.98 -1.21 12.01
N HIS A 130 2.82 -2.12 12.50
CA HIS A 130 3.44 -2.04 13.83
C HIS A 130 4.81 -2.74 13.87
N THR A 131 5.73 -2.29 12.99
CA THR A 131 7.07 -2.91 12.85
C THR A 131 8.03 -2.51 13.96
N ASN A 132 9.05 -3.35 14.16
CA ASN A 132 10.20 -3.09 15.00
C ASN A 132 11.46 -3.75 14.41
N ASP A 133 12.61 -3.63 15.07
CA ASP A 133 13.88 -4.18 14.57
C ASP A 133 13.81 -5.71 14.39
N ASP A 134 13.17 -6.42 15.32
CA ASP A 134 13.04 -7.88 15.28
C ASP A 134 12.15 -8.31 14.10
N ILE A 135 11.02 -7.64 13.87
CA ILE A 135 10.14 -7.89 12.73
C ILE A 135 10.88 -7.62 11.41
N ARG A 136 11.66 -6.54 11.32
CA ARG A 136 12.47 -6.22 10.13
C ARG A 136 13.53 -7.28 9.86
N ALA A 137 14.23 -7.73 10.89
CA ALA A 137 15.20 -8.81 10.77
C ALA A 137 14.55 -10.12 10.30
N LEU A 138 13.39 -10.46 10.87
CA LEU A 138 12.61 -11.62 10.45
C LEU A 138 12.13 -11.51 8.99
N GLN A 139 11.73 -10.32 8.53
CA GLN A 139 11.37 -10.11 7.12
C GLN A 139 12.54 -10.43 6.18
N GLN A 140 13.75 -9.96 6.52
CA GLN A 140 14.96 -10.26 5.72
C GLN A 140 15.29 -11.75 5.71
N GLU A 141 15.18 -12.43 6.85
CA GLU A 141 15.43 -13.87 6.94
C GLU A 141 14.38 -14.68 6.18
N LEU A 142 13.10 -14.34 6.32
CA LEU A 142 11.98 -15.08 5.74
C LEU A 142 11.80 -14.85 4.23
N ALA A 143 12.19 -13.70 3.69
CA ALA A 143 11.94 -13.37 2.29
C ALA A 143 12.49 -14.44 1.31
N PRO A 144 13.75 -14.87 1.39
CA PRO A 144 14.25 -15.94 0.52
C PRO A 144 13.66 -17.31 0.85
N GLU A 145 13.34 -17.62 2.13
CA GLU A 145 12.74 -18.89 2.52
C GLU A 145 11.31 -19.04 1.93
N LEU A 146 10.52 -17.98 2.00
CA LEU A 146 9.16 -17.94 1.44
C LEU A 146 9.17 -18.00 -0.09
N ALA A 147 10.10 -17.31 -0.75
CA ALA A 147 10.27 -17.40 -2.19
C ALA A 147 10.63 -18.84 -2.63
N ALA A 148 11.57 -19.48 -1.94
CA ALA A 148 11.95 -20.87 -2.21
C ALA A 148 10.79 -21.85 -1.94
N HIS A 149 10.01 -21.62 -0.89
CA HIS A 149 8.82 -22.39 -0.58
C HIS A 149 7.75 -22.28 -1.68
N GLN A 150 7.45 -21.07 -2.12
CA GLN A 150 6.50 -20.82 -3.20
C GLN A 150 6.96 -21.49 -4.51
N ASP A 151 8.25 -21.38 -4.84
CA ASP A 151 8.84 -22.05 -5.99
C ASP A 151 8.78 -23.58 -5.89
N ALA A 152 8.91 -24.16 -4.69
CA ALA A 152 8.78 -25.59 -4.48
C ALA A 152 7.37 -26.10 -4.81
N ILE A 153 6.35 -25.28 -4.66
CA ILE A 153 4.95 -25.59 -5.02
C ILE A 153 4.69 -25.28 -6.50
N LEU A 154 4.90 -24.04 -6.93
CA LEU A 154 4.50 -23.58 -8.27
C LEU A 154 5.35 -24.16 -9.41
N LEU A 155 6.61 -24.55 -9.13
CA LEU A 155 7.48 -25.25 -10.10
C LEU A 155 7.41 -26.78 -9.95
N ASN A 156 6.51 -27.31 -9.12
CA ASN A 156 6.34 -28.75 -8.92
C ASN A 156 5.68 -29.40 -10.16
N ARG A 157 6.45 -30.13 -10.90
CA ARG A 157 6.01 -30.75 -12.16
C ARG A 157 4.94 -31.83 -11.96
N ALA A 158 4.98 -32.55 -10.84
CA ALA A 158 3.99 -33.61 -10.57
C ALA A 158 2.63 -32.97 -10.23
N LEU A 159 2.63 -31.90 -9.46
CA LEU A 159 1.43 -31.12 -9.15
C LEU A 159 0.86 -30.47 -10.42
N PHE A 160 1.73 -29.82 -11.21
CA PHE A 160 1.32 -29.21 -12.47
C PHE A 160 0.71 -30.23 -13.44
N ALA A 161 1.30 -31.42 -13.57
CA ALA A 161 0.75 -32.49 -14.43
C ALA A 161 -0.67 -32.91 -14.02
N ARG A 162 -0.99 -32.90 -12.72
CA ARG A 162 -2.34 -33.17 -12.22
C ARG A 162 -3.30 -32.04 -12.58
N ILE A 163 -2.87 -30.78 -12.38
CA ILE A 163 -3.66 -29.59 -12.73
C ILE A 163 -3.91 -29.53 -14.24
N ASP A 164 -2.88 -29.74 -15.06
CA ASP A 164 -3.01 -29.76 -16.53
C ASP A 164 -3.96 -30.85 -17.02
N THR A 165 -3.91 -32.05 -16.43
CA THR A 165 -4.86 -33.12 -16.73
C THR A 165 -6.32 -32.67 -16.49
N LEU A 166 -6.59 -31.99 -15.38
CA LEU A 166 -7.92 -31.48 -15.07
C LEU A 166 -8.31 -30.31 -15.98
N PHE A 167 -7.36 -29.43 -16.29
CA PHE A 167 -7.59 -28.31 -17.23
C PHE A 167 -7.97 -28.79 -18.61
N GLN A 168 -7.29 -29.82 -19.14
CA GLN A 168 -7.60 -30.38 -20.45
C GLN A 168 -8.99 -31.06 -20.48
N ALA A 169 -9.44 -31.64 -19.37
CA ALA A 169 -10.72 -32.34 -19.27
C ALA A 169 -11.86 -31.45 -18.70
N ARG A 170 -11.61 -30.18 -18.35
CA ARG A 170 -12.49 -29.35 -17.52
C ARG A 170 -13.95 -29.25 -17.99
N GLU A 171 -14.18 -29.20 -19.32
CA GLU A 171 -15.52 -29.15 -19.91
C GLU A 171 -16.32 -30.44 -19.69
N GLU A 172 -15.62 -31.58 -19.44
CA GLU A 172 -16.25 -32.88 -19.25
C GLU A 172 -16.50 -33.22 -17.76
N LEU A 173 -15.95 -32.42 -16.84
CA LEU A 173 -16.03 -32.68 -15.39
C LEU A 173 -17.39 -32.33 -14.79
N GLY A 174 -18.24 -31.55 -15.51
CA GLY A 174 -19.56 -31.13 -15.02
C GLY A 174 -19.54 -30.21 -13.81
N LEU A 175 -18.48 -29.40 -13.68
CA LEU A 175 -18.27 -28.43 -12.60
C LEU A 175 -19.14 -27.19 -12.79
N ASP A 176 -19.42 -26.48 -11.70
CA ASP A 176 -19.99 -25.15 -11.75
C ASP A 176 -18.98 -24.11 -12.28
N GLY A 177 -19.44 -22.86 -12.49
CA GLY A 177 -18.61 -21.83 -13.10
C GLY A 177 -17.43 -21.40 -12.23
N GLU A 178 -17.58 -21.38 -10.88
CA GLU A 178 -16.50 -21.02 -9.97
C GLU A 178 -15.43 -22.09 -9.90
N SER A 179 -15.83 -23.34 -9.77
CA SER A 179 -14.93 -24.51 -9.78
C SER A 179 -14.17 -24.65 -11.11
N MET A 180 -14.82 -24.40 -12.25
CA MET A 180 -14.15 -24.41 -13.55
C MET A 180 -13.11 -23.30 -13.65
N ARG A 181 -13.47 -22.08 -13.24
CA ARG A 181 -12.58 -20.94 -13.20
C ARG A 181 -11.37 -21.19 -12.27
N LEU A 182 -11.57 -21.86 -11.17
CA LEU A 182 -10.47 -22.20 -10.25
C LEU A 182 -9.40 -23.08 -10.92
N ILE A 183 -9.82 -24.10 -11.70
CA ILE A 183 -8.88 -24.90 -12.50
C ILE A 183 -8.13 -24.01 -13.50
N GLU A 184 -8.84 -23.14 -14.23
CA GLU A 184 -8.25 -22.22 -15.21
C GLU A 184 -7.24 -21.29 -14.58
N ARG A 185 -7.55 -20.74 -13.40
CA ARG A 185 -6.65 -19.85 -12.66
C ARG A 185 -5.41 -20.57 -12.18
N TYR A 186 -5.55 -21.72 -11.51
CA TYR A 186 -4.39 -22.50 -11.10
C TYR A 186 -3.51 -22.93 -12.27
N HIS A 187 -4.10 -23.41 -13.37
CA HIS A 187 -3.33 -23.75 -14.56
C HIS A 187 -2.55 -22.53 -15.08
N THR A 188 -3.19 -21.36 -15.18
CA THR A 188 -2.56 -20.12 -15.60
C THR A 188 -1.42 -19.72 -14.66
N ASP A 189 -1.63 -19.76 -13.35
CA ASP A 189 -0.65 -19.35 -12.36
C ASP A 189 0.59 -20.25 -12.36
N PHE A 190 0.42 -21.57 -12.51
CA PHE A 190 1.54 -22.50 -12.64
C PHE A 190 2.34 -22.28 -13.94
N ILE A 191 1.67 -22.03 -15.07
CA ILE A 191 2.34 -21.69 -16.33
C ILE A 191 3.13 -20.39 -16.16
N ARG A 192 2.53 -19.37 -15.59
CA ARG A 192 3.14 -18.05 -15.37
C ARG A 192 4.27 -18.06 -14.33
N ALA A 193 4.22 -18.99 -13.38
CA ALA A 193 5.33 -19.23 -12.46
C ALA A 193 6.52 -19.97 -13.11
N GLY A 194 6.28 -20.68 -14.22
CA GLY A 194 7.32 -21.43 -14.95
C GLY A 194 7.27 -22.95 -14.79
N ALA A 195 6.12 -23.51 -14.40
CA ALA A 195 5.97 -24.98 -14.26
C ALA A 195 6.30 -25.75 -15.56
N ALA A 196 6.03 -25.17 -16.71
CA ALA A 196 6.31 -25.75 -18.03
C ALA A 196 7.77 -25.56 -18.51
N LEU A 197 8.60 -24.81 -17.79
CA LEU A 197 10.02 -24.60 -18.13
C LEU A 197 10.85 -25.88 -18.02
N THR A 198 12.00 -25.89 -18.71
CA THR A 198 13.00 -26.93 -18.52
C THR A 198 13.60 -26.90 -17.12
N PRO A 199 14.18 -28.00 -16.59
CA PRO A 199 14.79 -28.00 -15.26
C PRO A 199 15.83 -26.89 -15.07
N GLN A 200 16.68 -26.65 -16.06
CA GLN A 200 17.71 -25.62 -16.01
C GLN A 200 17.08 -24.20 -15.94
N GLN A 201 16.01 -23.95 -16.69
CA GLN A 201 15.29 -22.68 -16.63
C GLN A 201 14.56 -22.51 -15.29
N GLN A 202 14.02 -23.59 -14.72
CA GLN A 202 13.41 -23.55 -13.39
C GLN A 202 14.44 -23.23 -12.30
N ASP A 203 15.68 -23.77 -12.40
CA ASP A 203 16.76 -23.44 -11.46
C ASP A 203 17.09 -21.94 -11.54
N ARG A 204 17.20 -21.39 -12.76
CA ARG A 204 17.41 -19.94 -12.92
C ARG A 204 16.23 -19.11 -12.40
N MET A 205 14.99 -19.58 -12.59
CA MET A 205 13.80 -18.94 -12.06
C MET A 205 13.85 -18.84 -10.53
N ARG A 206 14.24 -19.90 -9.84
CA ARG A 206 14.40 -19.92 -8.36
C ARG A 206 15.45 -18.90 -7.90
N GLU A 207 16.60 -18.82 -8.58
CA GLU A 207 17.63 -17.83 -8.27
C GLU A 207 17.07 -16.40 -8.41
N ILE A 208 16.38 -16.11 -9.52
CA ILE A 208 15.78 -14.80 -9.78
C ILE A 208 14.74 -14.45 -8.69
N ASN A 209 13.84 -15.37 -8.36
CA ASN A 209 12.78 -15.13 -7.39
C ASN A 209 13.36 -14.88 -5.98
N ALA A 210 14.36 -15.66 -5.57
CA ALA A 210 15.04 -15.48 -4.28
C ALA A 210 15.74 -14.11 -4.21
N GLU A 211 16.44 -13.70 -5.27
CA GLU A 211 17.14 -12.42 -5.32
C GLU A 211 16.16 -11.24 -5.32
N ILE A 212 15.09 -11.32 -6.10
CA ILE A 212 14.03 -10.29 -6.13
C ILE A 212 13.40 -10.13 -4.73
N ALA A 213 13.11 -11.22 -4.03
CA ALA A 213 12.48 -11.18 -2.71
C ALA A 213 13.32 -10.41 -1.68
N VAL A 214 14.64 -10.67 -1.66
CA VAL A 214 15.59 -9.94 -0.80
C VAL A 214 15.63 -8.46 -1.19
N LEU A 215 15.85 -8.16 -2.47
CA LEU A 215 15.99 -6.79 -2.95
C LEU A 215 14.73 -5.94 -2.73
N GLN A 216 13.54 -6.52 -2.88
CA GLN A 216 12.28 -5.81 -2.60
C GLN A 216 12.11 -5.50 -1.11
N THR A 217 12.53 -6.42 -0.25
CA THR A 217 12.53 -6.22 1.20
C THR A 217 13.47 -5.09 1.59
N ASP A 218 14.71 -5.14 1.10
CA ASP A 218 15.73 -4.11 1.35
C ASP A 218 15.29 -2.73 0.84
N PHE A 219 14.72 -2.66 -0.36
CA PHE A 219 14.18 -1.41 -0.90
C PHE A 219 13.14 -0.78 0.03
N SER A 220 12.19 -1.59 0.49
CA SER A 220 11.09 -1.11 1.32
C SER A 220 11.57 -0.64 2.70
N GLN A 221 12.52 -1.37 3.29
CA GLN A 221 13.13 -1.01 4.57
C GLN A 221 13.97 0.26 4.44
N ASN A 222 14.75 0.42 3.36
CA ASN A 222 15.51 1.63 3.09
C ASN A 222 14.59 2.85 2.98
N VAL A 223 13.46 2.74 2.27
CA VAL A 223 12.48 3.83 2.15
C VAL A 223 11.95 4.24 3.52
N LEU A 224 11.54 3.28 4.35
CA LEU A 224 11.02 3.56 5.69
C LEU A 224 12.10 4.19 6.59
N SER A 225 13.31 3.63 6.58
CA SER A 225 14.42 4.12 7.39
C SER A 225 14.84 5.54 7.00
N GLU A 226 14.92 5.82 5.69
CA GLU A 226 15.30 7.15 5.21
C GLU A 226 14.23 8.22 5.50
N VAL A 227 12.95 7.88 5.41
CA VAL A 227 11.85 8.80 5.79
C VAL A 227 12.03 9.25 7.25
N ASN A 228 12.37 8.34 8.13
CA ASN A 228 12.58 8.64 9.55
C ASN A 228 13.90 9.40 9.80
N ASP A 229 15.00 9.00 9.15
CA ASP A 229 16.34 9.60 9.32
C ASP A 229 16.39 11.04 8.75
N GLN A 230 15.74 11.29 7.62
CA GLN A 230 15.76 12.58 6.92
C GLN A 230 14.61 13.52 7.32
N ALA A 231 13.95 13.28 8.44
CA ALA A 231 12.98 14.21 8.99
C ALA A 231 13.61 15.60 9.17
N ILE A 232 12.86 16.65 8.89
CA ILE A 232 13.37 18.02 8.81
C ILE A 232 13.49 18.64 10.20
N VAL A 233 14.70 18.79 10.72
CA VAL A 233 14.96 19.49 11.98
C VAL A 233 14.88 20.99 11.75
N VAL A 234 14.07 21.71 12.52
CA VAL A 234 13.87 23.16 12.50
C VAL A 234 14.35 23.74 13.81
N ASP A 235 15.12 24.83 13.74
CA ASP A 235 15.81 25.37 14.90
C ASP A 235 14.94 26.38 15.70
N SER A 236 13.96 27.00 15.07
CA SER A 236 13.16 28.03 15.72
C SER A 236 11.67 27.96 15.32
N ARG A 237 10.80 28.40 16.26
CA ARG A 237 9.36 28.50 16.02
C ARG A 237 9.02 29.49 14.90
N GLU A 238 9.81 30.55 14.72
CA GLU A 238 9.63 31.56 13.70
C GLU A 238 9.69 30.96 12.28
N GLU A 239 10.49 29.93 12.07
CA GLU A 239 10.58 29.22 10.79
C GLU A 239 9.30 28.46 10.47
N LEU A 240 8.49 28.12 11.47
CA LEU A 240 7.22 27.38 11.32
C LEU A 240 6.01 28.33 11.16
N THR A 241 6.24 29.62 10.95
CA THR A 241 5.16 30.58 10.74
C THR A 241 4.21 30.12 9.63
N GLY A 242 2.91 30.15 9.93
CA GLY A 242 1.84 29.66 9.04
C GLY A 242 1.27 28.30 9.42
N LEU A 243 1.97 27.52 10.26
CA LEU A 243 1.41 26.30 10.84
C LEU A 243 0.49 26.66 12.02
N ASP A 244 -0.56 25.87 12.21
CA ASP A 244 -1.39 25.93 13.40
C ASP A 244 -0.64 25.44 14.65
N GLU A 245 -1.11 25.83 15.83
CA GLU A 245 -0.46 25.51 17.09
C GLU A 245 -0.34 24.00 17.34
N SER A 246 -1.36 23.24 17.00
CA SER A 246 -1.36 21.78 17.14
C SER A 246 -0.22 21.14 16.35
N ARG A 247 -0.02 21.54 15.09
CA ARG A 247 1.10 21.06 14.26
C ARG A 247 2.47 21.46 14.80
N ILE A 248 2.58 22.65 15.38
CA ILE A 248 3.83 23.11 16.01
C ILE A 248 4.13 22.25 17.26
N GLU A 249 3.11 21.94 18.07
CA GLU A 249 3.26 21.06 19.23
C GLU A 249 3.64 19.62 18.84
N VAL A 250 3.03 19.07 17.80
CA VAL A 250 3.43 17.76 17.24
C VAL A 250 4.90 17.79 16.80
N ALA A 251 5.33 18.83 16.06
CA ALA A 251 6.72 18.95 15.63
C ALA A 251 7.70 19.12 16.82
N ARG A 252 7.25 19.71 17.93
CA ARG A 252 8.04 19.80 19.18
C ARG A 252 8.15 18.44 19.85
N GLY A 253 7.04 17.71 19.97
CA GLY A 253 7.03 16.33 20.52
C GLY A 253 7.95 15.40 19.75
N GLU A 254 7.86 15.40 18.42
CA GLU A 254 8.78 14.65 17.54
C GLU A 254 10.26 14.98 17.77
N ALA A 255 10.58 16.25 18.06
CA ALA A 255 11.95 16.66 18.39
C ALA A 255 12.37 16.16 19.78
N GLU A 256 11.49 16.18 20.76
CA GLU A 256 11.76 15.66 22.11
C GLU A 256 12.01 14.16 22.09
N ASP A 257 11.18 13.39 21.37
CA ASP A 257 11.33 11.93 21.22
C ASP A 257 12.66 11.55 20.55
N ARG A 258 13.16 12.40 19.66
CA ARG A 258 14.47 12.24 19.00
C ARG A 258 15.64 12.81 19.82
N GLY A 259 15.42 13.23 21.06
CA GLY A 259 16.46 13.81 21.91
C GLY A 259 16.98 15.19 21.46
N LEU A 260 16.15 15.98 20.80
CA LEU A 260 16.44 17.32 20.28
C LEU A 260 15.62 18.42 21.02
N PRO A 261 15.75 18.55 22.34
CA PRO A 261 14.93 19.48 23.11
C PRO A 261 15.13 20.94 22.66
N GLY A 262 14.00 21.67 22.54
CA GLY A 262 14.00 23.05 22.10
C GLY A 262 14.05 23.26 20.60
N LYS A 263 14.02 22.18 19.81
CA LYS A 263 13.86 22.17 18.35
C LYS A 263 12.47 21.69 17.96
N PHE A 264 12.26 21.61 16.65
CA PHE A 264 11.05 21.06 16.04
C PHE A 264 11.47 20.07 14.95
N VAL A 265 10.71 19.03 14.76
CA VAL A 265 10.96 18.05 13.67
C VAL A 265 9.69 17.89 12.85
N ILE A 266 9.84 18.04 11.53
CA ILE A 266 8.77 17.75 10.56
C ILE A 266 9.09 16.40 9.91
N PRO A 267 8.32 15.34 10.18
CA PRO A 267 8.48 14.07 9.50
C PRO A 267 8.11 14.20 8.01
N LEU A 268 8.76 13.38 7.17
CA LEU A 268 8.44 13.32 5.75
C LEU A 268 7.41 12.19 5.50
N LEU A 269 6.52 12.39 4.52
CA LEU A 269 5.67 11.33 3.99
C LEU A 269 6.34 10.66 2.80
N ASN A 270 6.02 9.40 2.55
CA ASN A 270 6.56 8.66 1.41
C ASN A 270 5.82 9.01 0.10
N THR A 271 5.83 10.27 -0.26
CA THR A 271 5.31 10.83 -1.52
C THR A 271 6.09 12.10 -1.84
N SER A 272 6.04 12.59 -3.08
CA SER A 272 6.66 13.87 -3.44
C SER A 272 5.98 15.05 -2.75
N GLY A 273 4.64 15.03 -2.63
CA GLY A 273 3.86 16.04 -1.91
C GLY A 273 4.05 15.96 -0.40
N GLN A 274 4.15 17.13 0.25
CA GLN A 274 4.29 17.25 1.69
C GLN A 274 3.26 18.26 2.20
N PRO A 275 2.16 17.81 2.87
CA PRO A 275 1.00 18.66 3.21
C PRO A 275 1.31 19.90 4.05
N VAL A 276 2.39 19.86 4.83
CA VAL A 276 2.86 21.00 5.63
C VAL A 276 3.21 22.21 4.74
N SER A 277 3.60 22.00 3.48
CA SER A 277 3.97 23.04 2.52
C SER A 277 2.82 23.98 2.18
N SER A 278 1.58 23.54 2.28
CA SER A 278 0.39 24.36 1.96
C SER A 278 0.20 25.55 2.89
N SER A 279 0.64 25.44 4.15
CA SER A 279 0.46 26.47 5.18
C SER A 279 1.74 27.22 5.54
N LEU A 280 2.91 26.59 5.32
CA LEU A 280 4.21 27.09 5.76
C LEU A 280 4.63 28.35 4.99
N GLN A 281 4.77 29.50 5.66
CA GLN A 281 5.14 30.76 5.01
C GLN A 281 6.61 30.84 4.61
N ASN A 282 7.51 30.16 5.34
CA ASN A 282 8.94 30.16 5.08
C ASN A 282 9.28 29.41 3.77
N ARG A 283 9.52 30.16 2.68
CA ARG A 283 9.83 29.61 1.35
C ARG A 283 11.08 28.73 1.35
N ALA A 284 12.14 29.13 2.07
CA ALA A 284 13.38 28.37 2.12
C ALA A 284 13.19 27.02 2.82
N LEU A 285 12.31 26.99 3.85
CA LEU A 285 11.97 25.74 4.51
C LEU A 285 11.11 24.84 3.60
N ARG A 286 10.14 25.40 2.83
CA ARG A 286 9.40 24.63 1.81
C ARG A 286 10.35 24.02 0.77
N GLU A 287 11.32 24.79 0.27
CA GLU A 287 12.34 24.30 -0.67
C GLU A 287 13.15 23.17 -0.04
N ARG A 288 13.60 23.31 1.21
CA ARG A 288 14.35 22.26 1.93
C ARG A 288 13.54 20.98 2.07
N ILE A 289 12.28 21.08 2.51
CA ILE A 289 11.36 19.95 2.63
C ILE A 289 11.19 19.25 1.29
N HIS A 290 10.88 20.00 0.25
CA HIS A 290 10.65 19.47 -1.10
C HIS A 290 11.89 18.77 -1.68
N ARG A 291 13.07 19.40 -1.64
CA ARG A 291 14.31 18.82 -2.13
C ARG A 291 14.69 17.57 -1.34
N THR A 292 14.50 17.60 -0.02
CA THR A 292 14.74 16.43 0.82
C THR A 292 13.77 15.31 0.48
N SER A 293 12.52 15.62 0.24
CA SER A 293 11.50 14.64 -0.17
C SER A 293 11.85 13.97 -1.51
N LEU A 294 12.18 14.75 -2.55
CA LEU A 294 12.47 14.21 -3.88
C LEU A 294 13.78 13.41 -3.99
N ALA A 295 14.73 13.62 -3.09
CA ALA A 295 16.03 12.96 -3.14
C ALA A 295 16.04 11.59 -2.42
N ARG A 296 14.92 11.14 -1.84
CA ARG A 296 14.87 9.83 -1.16
C ARG A 296 15.34 8.70 -2.05
N GLY A 297 16.05 7.74 -1.46
CA GLY A 297 16.59 6.58 -2.15
C GLY A 297 17.62 6.87 -3.24
N SER A 298 18.07 8.15 -3.37
CA SER A 298 19.00 8.55 -4.45
C SER A 298 20.13 9.48 -4.01
N ARG A 299 20.33 9.65 -2.68
CA ARG A 299 21.38 10.55 -2.13
C ARG A 299 22.77 9.93 -2.08
N GLY A 300 22.87 8.63 -2.29
CA GLY A 300 24.03 7.84 -1.91
C GLY A 300 23.99 7.46 -0.41
N GLY A 301 24.88 6.56 0.01
CA GLY A 301 24.94 6.07 1.38
C GLY A 301 24.10 4.81 1.61
N GLU A 302 23.73 4.59 2.86
CA GLU A 302 23.15 3.34 3.33
C GLU A 302 21.77 3.04 2.72
N TYR A 303 20.95 4.07 2.51
CA TYR A 303 19.57 3.92 2.02
C TYR A 303 19.42 4.17 0.50
N ASP A 304 20.52 4.11 -0.25
CA ASP A 304 20.47 4.34 -1.71
C ASP A 304 19.85 3.16 -2.44
N ASN A 305 18.69 3.36 -3.01
CA ASN A 305 17.90 2.33 -3.69
C ASN A 305 18.17 2.19 -5.19
N ARG A 306 19.01 3.06 -5.79
CA ARG A 306 19.21 3.04 -7.26
C ARG A 306 19.83 1.74 -7.76
N GLY A 307 20.76 1.16 -7.00
CA GLY A 307 21.35 -0.15 -7.30
C GLY A 307 20.35 -1.29 -7.18
N ILE A 308 19.55 -1.25 -6.12
CA ILE A 308 18.48 -2.23 -5.88
C ILE A 308 17.45 -2.14 -7.01
N LEU A 309 16.98 -0.95 -7.34
CA LEU A 309 16.02 -0.71 -8.44
C LEU A 309 16.54 -1.28 -9.77
N SER A 310 17.79 -0.93 -10.17
CA SER A 310 18.40 -1.45 -11.39
C SER A 310 18.47 -2.98 -11.42
N SER A 311 18.83 -3.59 -10.29
CA SER A 311 18.91 -5.06 -10.17
C SER A 311 17.55 -5.72 -10.30
N VAL A 312 16.54 -5.22 -9.58
CA VAL A 312 15.16 -5.73 -9.65
C VAL A 312 14.59 -5.64 -11.06
N LEU A 313 14.77 -4.51 -11.74
CA LEU A 313 14.28 -4.32 -13.10
C LEU A 313 14.92 -5.33 -14.07
N ARG A 314 16.24 -5.54 -13.98
CA ARG A 314 16.97 -6.51 -14.82
C ARG A 314 16.48 -7.94 -14.57
N LEU A 315 16.34 -8.35 -13.30
CA LEU A 315 15.85 -9.66 -12.93
C LEU A 315 14.40 -9.90 -13.39
N ARG A 316 13.54 -8.88 -13.27
CA ARG A 316 12.15 -8.96 -13.77
C ARG A 316 12.10 -9.10 -15.29
N ALA A 317 12.93 -8.36 -16.01
CA ALA A 317 13.02 -8.47 -17.46
C ALA A 317 13.54 -9.84 -17.90
N GLU A 318 14.58 -10.37 -17.23
CA GLU A 318 15.11 -11.73 -17.46
C GLU A 318 14.04 -12.79 -17.18
N ARG A 319 13.32 -12.67 -16.05
CA ARG A 319 12.21 -13.57 -15.70
C ARG A 319 11.13 -13.59 -16.78
N ALA A 320 10.73 -12.43 -17.27
CA ALA A 320 9.74 -12.32 -18.34
C ALA A 320 10.22 -13.01 -19.63
N GLN A 321 11.47 -12.84 -20.01
CA GLN A 321 12.06 -13.52 -21.19
C GLN A 321 12.11 -15.03 -21.01
N LEU A 322 12.46 -15.54 -19.83
CA LEU A 322 12.41 -16.99 -19.53
C LEU A 322 11.01 -17.57 -19.74
N LEU A 323 9.98 -16.80 -19.45
CA LEU A 323 8.56 -17.16 -19.62
C LEU A 323 8.03 -16.90 -21.03
N GLY A 324 8.86 -16.38 -21.95
CA GLY A 324 8.49 -16.12 -23.35
C GLY A 324 7.84 -14.75 -23.61
N TYR A 325 7.87 -13.84 -22.64
CA TYR A 325 7.38 -12.48 -22.80
C TYR A 325 8.49 -11.53 -23.23
N ASN A 326 8.14 -10.52 -24.02
CA ASN A 326 9.11 -9.52 -24.46
C ASN A 326 9.68 -8.69 -23.31
N THR A 327 8.83 -8.28 -22.35
CA THR A 327 9.22 -7.47 -21.19
C THR A 327 8.38 -7.82 -19.98
N HIS A 328 8.77 -7.31 -18.80
CA HIS A 328 7.99 -7.49 -17.57
C HIS A 328 6.58 -6.90 -17.68
N ALA A 329 6.41 -5.76 -18.33
CA ALA A 329 5.09 -5.17 -18.55
C ALA A 329 4.17 -6.10 -19.37
N HIS A 330 4.66 -6.75 -20.42
CA HIS A 330 3.87 -7.73 -21.18
C HIS A 330 3.45 -8.91 -20.29
N PHE A 331 4.38 -9.41 -19.44
CA PHE A 331 4.07 -10.47 -18.50
C PHE A 331 2.98 -10.08 -17.50
N ILE A 332 3.05 -8.88 -16.92
CA ILE A 332 2.06 -8.43 -15.93
C ILE A 332 0.70 -8.20 -16.58
N LEU A 333 0.67 -7.40 -17.67
CA LEU A 333 -0.57 -6.88 -18.24
C LEU A 333 -1.46 -7.94 -18.90
N GLU A 334 -0.88 -9.04 -19.40
CA GLU A 334 -1.68 -10.15 -19.95
C GLU A 334 -2.74 -10.66 -18.97
N ASN A 335 -2.44 -10.63 -17.66
CA ASN A 335 -3.33 -11.11 -16.61
C ASN A 335 -4.12 -9.98 -15.92
N GLN A 336 -4.23 -8.80 -16.56
CA GLN A 336 -5.00 -7.66 -16.08
C GLN A 336 -6.19 -7.39 -17.01
N THR A 337 -7.10 -6.49 -16.60
CA THR A 337 -8.24 -6.11 -17.44
C THR A 337 -7.82 -5.34 -18.68
N ALA A 338 -6.68 -4.61 -18.62
CA ALA A 338 -6.07 -3.91 -19.75
C ALA A 338 -5.48 -4.85 -20.82
N GLN A 339 -5.04 -6.03 -20.44
CA GLN A 339 -4.54 -7.13 -21.26
C GLN A 339 -3.24 -6.83 -22.05
N THR A 340 -2.99 -5.60 -22.51
CA THR A 340 -1.87 -5.27 -23.38
C THR A 340 -1.14 -3.99 -22.97
N VAL A 341 0.17 -3.96 -23.24
CA VAL A 341 1.03 -2.78 -23.05
C VAL A 341 0.53 -1.60 -23.90
N ASP A 342 0.11 -1.88 -25.12
CA ASP A 342 -0.39 -0.84 -26.04
C ASP A 342 -1.64 -0.16 -25.52
N ALA A 343 -2.59 -0.92 -24.93
CA ALA A 343 -3.81 -0.36 -24.35
C ALA A 343 -3.51 0.61 -23.20
N VAL A 344 -2.55 0.24 -22.33
CA VAL A 344 -2.12 1.10 -21.22
C VAL A 344 -1.42 2.33 -21.73
N ASN A 345 -0.41 2.18 -22.60
CA ASN A 345 0.36 3.31 -23.16
C ASN A 345 -0.54 4.28 -23.92
N GLN A 346 -1.49 3.77 -24.72
CA GLN A 346 -2.47 4.60 -25.42
C GLN A 346 -3.31 5.41 -24.44
N ARG A 347 -3.83 4.80 -23.39
CA ARG A 347 -4.65 5.48 -22.38
C ARG A 347 -3.88 6.57 -21.66
N LEU A 348 -2.64 6.30 -21.24
CA LEU A 348 -1.79 7.29 -20.59
C LEU A 348 -1.49 8.46 -21.55
N ALA A 349 -1.19 8.18 -22.82
CA ALA A 349 -0.94 9.21 -23.83
C ALA A 349 -2.17 10.09 -24.12
N GLU A 350 -3.36 9.50 -24.20
CA GLU A 350 -4.64 10.22 -24.41
C GLU A 350 -4.90 11.26 -23.30
N LEU A 351 -4.50 10.94 -22.06
CA LEU A 351 -4.74 11.80 -20.89
C LEU A 351 -3.62 12.83 -20.68
N THR A 352 -2.40 12.58 -21.19
CA THR A 352 -1.22 13.40 -20.92
C THR A 352 -1.38 14.84 -21.43
N ALA A 353 -1.72 15.03 -22.69
CA ALA A 353 -1.78 16.38 -23.26
C ALA A 353 -2.86 17.28 -22.61
N PRO A 354 -4.09 16.80 -22.34
CA PRO A 354 -5.09 17.59 -21.61
C PRO A 354 -4.64 17.91 -20.17
N ALA A 355 -4.05 16.92 -19.45
CA ALA A 355 -3.56 17.12 -18.07
C ALA A 355 -2.46 18.18 -17.99
N VAL A 356 -1.45 18.09 -18.86
CA VAL A 356 -0.37 19.08 -18.95
C VAL A 356 -0.89 20.47 -19.30
N ALA A 357 -1.83 20.57 -20.24
CA ALA A 357 -2.44 21.85 -20.59
C ALA A 357 -3.19 22.48 -19.41
N ASN A 358 -3.89 21.66 -18.59
CA ASN A 358 -4.54 22.12 -17.36
C ASN A 358 -3.51 22.56 -16.32
N ALA A 359 -2.47 21.76 -16.06
CA ALA A 359 -1.43 22.07 -15.10
C ALA A 359 -0.69 23.37 -15.45
N LEU A 360 -0.42 23.63 -16.75
CA LEU A 360 0.18 24.86 -17.20
C LEU A 360 -0.72 26.10 -17.00
N ARG A 361 -2.06 25.95 -17.16
CA ARG A 361 -3.00 27.04 -16.84
C ARG A 361 -3.02 27.29 -15.33
N GLU A 362 -3.06 26.24 -14.54
CA GLU A 362 -3.00 26.35 -13.06
C GLU A 362 -1.67 27.01 -12.62
N ALA A 363 -0.53 26.61 -13.20
CA ALA A 363 0.77 27.23 -12.92
C ALA A 363 0.79 28.74 -13.26
N ALA A 364 0.14 29.15 -14.35
CA ALA A 364 0.03 30.56 -14.72
C ALA A 364 -0.84 31.35 -13.71
N ASP A 365 -1.93 30.75 -13.24
CA ASP A 365 -2.78 31.35 -12.20
C ASP A 365 -2.00 31.50 -10.87
N LEU A 366 -1.20 30.48 -10.49
CA LEU A 366 -0.35 30.52 -9.29
C LEU A 366 0.79 31.55 -9.44
N GLN A 367 1.41 31.66 -10.62
CA GLN A 367 2.43 32.68 -10.88
C GLN A 367 1.83 34.09 -10.75
N GLN A 368 0.61 34.30 -11.23
CA GLN A 368 -0.07 35.57 -11.05
C GLN A 368 -0.33 35.86 -9.55
N MET A 369 -0.69 34.83 -8.78
CA MET A 369 -0.87 34.97 -7.32
C MET A 369 0.45 35.32 -6.60
N VAL A 370 1.61 34.83 -7.08
CA VAL A 370 2.93 35.27 -6.59
C VAL A 370 3.09 36.77 -6.79
N TYR A 371 2.82 37.28 -7.99
CA TYR A 371 2.94 38.74 -8.28
C TYR A 371 1.92 39.56 -7.50
N ASP A 372 0.70 39.10 -7.36
CA ASP A 372 -0.36 39.76 -6.56
C ASP A 372 0.00 39.83 -5.05
N SER A 373 0.90 38.94 -4.60
CA SER A 373 1.46 38.96 -3.23
C SER A 373 2.70 39.86 -3.08
N GLU A 374 2.97 40.71 -4.07
CA GLU A 374 4.13 41.61 -4.11
C GLU A 374 5.50 40.89 -4.09
N GLU A 375 5.53 39.63 -4.50
CA GLU A 375 6.73 38.80 -4.64
C GLU A 375 7.22 38.78 -6.10
N ASP A 376 8.53 38.74 -6.32
CA ASP A 376 9.15 38.78 -7.64
C ASP A 376 10.06 37.56 -7.87
N PHE A 377 9.44 36.36 -7.93
CA PHE A 377 10.14 35.13 -8.26
C PHE A 377 9.33 34.24 -9.19
N GLN A 378 10.01 33.33 -9.91
CA GLN A 378 9.34 32.33 -10.69
C GLN A 378 8.80 31.21 -9.78
N LEU A 379 7.57 30.78 -10.03
CA LEU A 379 6.94 29.65 -9.33
C LEU A 379 7.82 28.41 -9.45
N ALA A 380 8.11 27.78 -8.34
CA ALA A 380 8.81 26.52 -8.27
C ALA A 380 7.89 25.44 -7.66
N ALA A 381 8.26 24.16 -7.81
CA ALA A 381 7.45 23.06 -7.31
C ALA A 381 7.13 23.16 -5.80
N TRP A 382 8.06 23.65 -4.98
CA TRP A 382 7.85 23.87 -3.54
C TRP A 382 6.95 25.06 -3.21
N ASP A 383 6.53 25.85 -4.19
CA ASP A 383 5.60 26.95 -4.03
C ASP A 383 4.18 26.55 -4.40
N TRP A 384 4.01 25.44 -5.12
CA TRP A 384 2.73 25.01 -5.69
C TRP A 384 1.63 24.92 -4.63
N ASP A 385 1.80 24.09 -3.62
CA ASP A 385 0.79 23.87 -2.57
C ASP A 385 0.43 25.14 -1.82
N PHE A 386 1.45 25.96 -1.51
CA PHE A 386 1.26 27.22 -0.78
C PHE A 386 0.42 28.22 -1.58
N TYR A 387 0.74 28.41 -2.86
CA TYR A 387 -0.01 29.35 -3.69
C TYR A 387 -1.34 28.77 -4.17
N THR A 388 -1.47 27.46 -4.27
CA THR A 388 -2.74 26.78 -4.49
C THR A 388 -3.73 27.11 -3.37
N GLU A 389 -3.30 27.07 -2.10
CA GLU A 389 -4.16 27.39 -0.97
C GLU A 389 -4.53 28.87 -0.94
N LYS A 390 -3.59 29.77 -1.24
CA LYS A 390 -3.87 31.21 -1.40
C LYS A 390 -4.88 31.47 -2.52
N LEU A 391 -4.70 30.85 -3.68
CA LEU A 391 -5.59 31.00 -4.83
C LEU A 391 -6.98 30.42 -4.54
N ARG A 392 -7.05 29.27 -3.84
CA ARG A 392 -8.30 28.68 -3.38
C ARG A 392 -9.05 29.64 -2.46
N SER A 393 -8.35 30.18 -1.48
CA SER A 393 -8.91 31.17 -0.55
C SER A 393 -9.42 32.42 -1.28
N ALA A 394 -8.65 32.96 -2.23
CA ALA A 394 -9.04 34.15 -2.99
C ALA A 394 -10.21 33.89 -3.95
N ARG A 395 -10.20 32.76 -4.68
CA ARG A 395 -11.20 32.44 -5.72
C ARG A 395 -12.55 32.02 -5.16
N PHE A 396 -12.53 31.23 -4.08
CA PHE A 396 -13.73 30.65 -3.50
C PHE A 396 -14.15 31.33 -2.19
N ASN A 397 -13.40 32.36 -1.73
CA ASN A 397 -13.54 32.95 -0.38
C ASN A 397 -13.65 31.83 0.68
N PHE A 398 -12.69 30.90 0.62
CA PHE A 398 -12.72 29.63 1.33
C PHE A 398 -11.33 29.28 1.86
N ASP A 399 -11.25 29.08 3.15
CA ASP A 399 -10.10 28.55 3.87
C ASP A 399 -10.42 27.10 4.28
N ALA A 400 -9.62 26.15 3.81
CA ALA A 400 -9.81 24.72 4.10
C ALA A 400 -9.77 24.41 5.61
N SER A 401 -9.10 25.26 6.41
CA SER A 401 -9.10 25.12 7.87
C SER A 401 -10.49 25.30 8.50
N GLN A 402 -11.40 26.04 7.84
CA GLN A 402 -12.78 26.20 8.28
C GLN A 402 -13.61 24.91 8.20
N LEU A 403 -13.14 23.91 7.44
CA LEU A 403 -13.80 22.61 7.34
C LEU A 403 -13.49 21.69 8.52
N LYS A 404 -12.25 21.73 9.02
CA LYS A 404 -11.77 20.81 10.05
C LYS A 404 -12.73 20.65 11.24
N PRO A 405 -13.34 21.74 11.80
CA PRO A 405 -14.28 21.58 12.90
C PRO A 405 -15.52 20.73 12.59
N TYR A 406 -15.82 20.50 11.32
CA TYR A 406 -16.96 19.70 10.87
C TYR A 406 -16.59 18.25 10.51
N PHE A 407 -15.30 17.92 10.48
CA PHE A 407 -14.79 16.61 10.11
C PHE A 407 -14.07 15.95 11.30
N GLU A 408 -14.78 15.80 12.40
CA GLU A 408 -14.28 15.05 13.55
C GLU A 408 -14.33 13.55 13.22
N LEU A 409 -13.24 12.83 13.54
CA LEU A 409 -13.00 11.44 13.15
C LEU A 409 -14.20 10.52 13.43
N ASN A 410 -14.77 10.55 14.64
CA ASN A 410 -15.88 9.66 14.99
C ASN A 410 -17.17 10.04 14.25
N ASN A 411 -17.43 11.33 14.03
CA ASN A 411 -18.56 11.77 13.22
C ASN A 411 -18.41 11.29 11.77
N VAL A 412 -17.22 11.43 11.19
CA VAL A 412 -16.94 10.97 9.83
C VAL A 412 -17.11 9.45 9.74
N LEU A 413 -16.55 8.68 10.69
CA LEU A 413 -16.66 7.23 10.69
C LEU A 413 -18.11 6.77 10.86
N GLN A 414 -18.77 7.19 11.92
CA GLN A 414 -20.09 6.65 12.29
C GLN A 414 -21.22 7.25 11.46
N ARG A 415 -21.23 8.58 11.30
CA ARG A 415 -22.29 9.31 10.64
C ARG A 415 -22.05 9.55 9.16
N GLY A 416 -20.84 9.28 8.68
CA GLY A 416 -20.46 9.32 7.26
C GLY A 416 -20.33 7.92 6.68
N VAL A 417 -19.21 7.26 6.99
CA VAL A 417 -18.82 5.96 6.39
C VAL A 417 -19.83 4.86 6.74
N PHE A 418 -20.10 4.64 8.03
CA PHE A 418 -21.03 3.61 8.46
C PHE A 418 -22.48 3.92 8.05
N PHE A 419 -22.91 5.18 8.17
CA PHE A 419 -24.22 5.60 7.72
C PHE A 419 -24.45 5.34 6.22
N ALA A 420 -23.49 5.68 5.36
CA ALA A 420 -23.60 5.40 3.92
C ALA A 420 -23.75 3.89 3.66
N ALA A 421 -22.94 3.06 4.36
CA ALA A 421 -23.03 1.61 4.24
C ALA A 421 -24.35 1.04 4.77
N GLU A 422 -24.86 1.58 5.89
CA GLU A 422 -26.17 1.22 6.42
C GLU A 422 -27.30 1.52 5.43
N GLN A 423 -27.30 2.73 4.82
CA GLN A 423 -28.32 3.12 3.85
C GLN A 423 -28.26 2.26 2.57
N LEU A 424 -27.05 1.96 2.06
CA LEU A 424 -26.86 1.21 0.83
C LEU A 424 -27.05 -0.29 1.01
N TYR A 425 -26.57 -0.85 2.10
CA TYR A 425 -26.46 -2.31 2.26
C TYR A 425 -27.25 -2.85 3.45
N GLY A 426 -27.77 -1.97 4.32
CA GLY A 426 -28.48 -2.32 5.54
C GLY A 426 -27.64 -3.05 6.57
N ILE A 427 -26.33 -2.92 6.49
CA ILE A 427 -25.41 -3.44 7.51
C ILE A 427 -25.39 -2.52 8.72
N SER A 428 -25.02 -3.06 9.89
CA SER A 428 -24.85 -2.29 11.12
C SER A 428 -23.55 -2.67 11.81
N PHE A 429 -23.09 -1.82 12.73
CA PHE A 429 -21.78 -1.93 13.37
C PHE A 429 -21.91 -1.84 14.88
N GLU A 430 -21.23 -2.75 15.61
CA GLU A 430 -21.13 -2.73 17.06
C GLU A 430 -19.66 -2.80 17.47
N GLU A 431 -19.20 -1.86 18.28
CA GLU A 431 -17.80 -1.82 18.71
C GLU A 431 -17.51 -2.91 19.75
N ARG A 432 -16.41 -3.64 19.57
CA ARG A 432 -15.97 -4.75 20.38
C ARG A 432 -14.78 -4.35 21.24
N PHE A 433 -14.95 -4.42 22.55
CA PHE A 433 -13.90 -4.08 23.54
C PHE A 433 -13.28 -5.31 24.20
N ASP A 434 -13.76 -6.48 23.87
CA ASP A 434 -13.33 -7.76 24.42
C ASP A 434 -12.27 -8.47 23.56
N LEU A 435 -12.00 -7.97 22.35
CA LEU A 435 -10.97 -8.49 21.45
C LEU A 435 -9.65 -7.75 21.65
N PRO A 436 -8.50 -8.47 21.76
CA PRO A 436 -7.21 -7.83 21.96
C PRO A 436 -6.75 -7.07 20.71
N VAL A 437 -6.08 -5.95 20.91
CA VAL A 437 -5.49 -5.14 19.83
C VAL A 437 -3.98 -5.04 19.98
N TYR A 438 -3.27 -4.80 18.87
CA TYR A 438 -1.81 -4.68 18.87
C TYR A 438 -1.32 -3.26 19.21
N GLN A 439 -2.23 -2.28 19.23
CA GLN A 439 -1.97 -0.88 19.56
C GLN A 439 -3.22 -0.29 20.22
N GLU A 440 -3.06 0.57 21.24
CA GLU A 440 -4.14 1.04 22.11
C GLU A 440 -5.27 1.80 21.38
N ASP A 441 -4.92 2.50 20.30
CA ASP A 441 -5.83 3.32 19.48
C ASP A 441 -6.56 2.53 18.38
N VAL A 442 -6.22 1.25 18.19
CA VAL A 442 -6.90 0.38 17.24
C VAL A 442 -8.28 -0.02 17.75
N ARG A 443 -9.29 0.09 16.91
CA ARG A 443 -10.69 -0.21 17.23
C ARG A 443 -11.18 -1.41 16.43
N VAL A 444 -12.04 -2.20 17.02
CA VAL A 444 -12.63 -3.38 16.38
C VAL A 444 -14.16 -3.24 16.37
N PHE A 445 -14.77 -3.53 15.23
CA PHE A 445 -16.22 -3.49 15.06
C PHE A 445 -16.71 -4.84 14.55
N GLU A 446 -17.77 -5.37 15.17
CA GLU A 446 -18.55 -6.44 14.59
C GLU A 446 -19.55 -5.86 13.60
N VAL A 447 -19.60 -6.44 12.40
CA VAL A 447 -20.46 -6.00 11.32
C VAL A 447 -21.56 -7.01 11.12
N PHE A 448 -22.80 -6.53 11.15
CA PHE A 448 -23.99 -7.36 10.97
C PHE A 448 -24.66 -7.10 9.62
N ASP A 449 -25.11 -8.15 8.99
CA ASP A 449 -26.00 -8.08 7.84
C ASP A 449 -27.40 -7.54 8.24
N ALA A 450 -28.20 -7.13 7.27
CA ALA A 450 -29.57 -6.65 7.47
C ALA A 450 -30.51 -7.62 8.23
N THR A 451 -30.16 -8.90 8.31
CA THR A 451 -30.87 -9.91 9.08
C THR A 451 -30.44 -9.97 10.55
N GLY A 452 -29.39 -9.22 10.95
CA GLY A 452 -28.76 -9.28 12.26
C GLY A 452 -27.78 -10.45 12.42
N THR A 453 -27.43 -11.13 11.33
CA THR A 453 -26.40 -12.17 11.32
C THR A 453 -25.03 -11.50 11.18
N THR A 454 -24.03 -11.98 11.94
CA THR A 454 -22.66 -11.48 11.81
C THR A 454 -22.13 -11.72 10.40
N LEU A 455 -21.62 -10.66 9.79
CA LEU A 455 -21.02 -10.67 8.46
C LEU A 455 -19.49 -10.73 8.53
N ALA A 456 -18.89 -9.91 9.42
CA ALA A 456 -17.44 -9.72 9.46
C ALA A 456 -16.98 -9.12 10.81
N LEU A 457 -15.66 -9.07 11.01
CA LEU A 457 -15.01 -8.11 11.89
C LEU A 457 -14.25 -7.06 11.07
N PHE A 458 -14.39 -5.80 11.46
CA PHE A 458 -13.68 -4.66 10.86
C PHE A 458 -12.76 -4.03 11.90
N ILE A 459 -11.47 -3.94 11.57
CA ILE A 459 -10.43 -3.34 12.41
C ILE A 459 -10.07 -1.98 11.83
N ALA A 460 -10.08 -0.94 12.66
CA ALA A 460 -9.79 0.43 12.30
C ALA A 460 -8.50 0.90 12.97
N ASP A 461 -7.42 1.01 12.20
CA ASP A 461 -6.10 1.49 12.61
C ASP A 461 -5.79 2.79 11.87
N PHE A 462 -6.15 3.93 12.47
CA PHE A 462 -6.22 5.20 11.75
C PHE A 462 -5.01 6.11 11.96
N TYR A 463 -4.29 6.01 13.08
CA TYR A 463 -3.23 6.96 13.40
C TYR A 463 -1.86 6.58 12.81
N ALA A 464 -1.11 7.62 12.43
CA ALA A 464 0.27 7.49 12.02
C ALA A 464 1.17 7.23 13.23
N ARG A 465 2.25 6.47 13.02
CA ARG A 465 3.30 6.24 14.03
C ARG A 465 4.61 5.83 13.34
N PRO A 466 5.78 6.01 13.98
CA PRO A 466 7.09 5.67 13.37
C PRO A 466 7.22 4.21 12.96
N SER A 467 6.50 3.31 13.63
CA SER A 467 6.47 1.87 13.33
C SER A 467 5.50 1.49 12.20
N LYS A 468 4.79 2.45 11.58
CA LYS A 468 3.78 2.21 10.56
C LYS A 468 4.25 2.75 9.21
N ARG A 469 4.10 1.97 8.15
CA ARG A 469 4.42 2.43 6.80
C ARG A 469 3.49 3.56 6.34
N GLY A 470 3.99 4.44 5.48
CA GLY A 470 3.19 5.51 4.90
C GLY A 470 2.14 5.01 3.89
N GLY A 471 1.19 5.88 3.58
CA GLY A 471 0.03 5.59 2.73
C GLY A 471 -1.16 5.08 3.52
N ALA A 472 -2.18 4.59 2.81
CA ALA A 472 -3.33 3.92 3.40
C ALA A 472 -3.51 2.56 2.71
N TRP A 473 -4.13 1.60 3.38
CA TRP A 473 -4.36 0.27 2.80
C TRP A 473 -5.37 -0.54 3.60
N MET A 474 -5.96 -1.53 2.93
CA MET A 474 -6.74 -2.60 3.53
C MET A 474 -5.95 -3.91 3.53
N ASN A 475 -6.11 -4.74 4.55
CA ASN A 475 -5.72 -6.15 4.53
C ASN A 475 -6.77 -7.04 5.22
N ALA A 476 -6.72 -8.35 4.92
CA ALA A 476 -7.54 -9.36 5.59
C ALA A 476 -6.66 -10.25 6.47
N TYR A 477 -7.05 -10.40 7.73
CA TYR A 477 -6.50 -11.40 8.65
C TYR A 477 -7.13 -12.78 8.43
N VAL A 478 -8.42 -12.80 8.09
CA VAL A 478 -9.17 -13.99 7.69
C VAL A 478 -9.95 -13.66 6.44
N SER A 479 -9.83 -14.48 5.40
CA SER A 479 -10.63 -14.36 4.19
C SER A 479 -11.95 -15.15 4.33
N GLN A 480 -13.00 -14.66 3.69
CA GLN A 480 -14.24 -15.41 3.57
C GLN A 480 -14.03 -16.63 2.65
N SER A 481 -14.60 -17.76 3.02
CA SER A 481 -14.69 -18.96 2.17
C SER A 481 -15.79 -19.88 2.68
N ASP A 482 -16.67 -20.33 1.79
CA ASP A 482 -17.68 -21.33 2.15
C ASP A 482 -17.03 -22.71 2.32
N LEU A 483 -16.02 -23.06 1.51
CA LEU A 483 -15.22 -24.30 1.66
C LEU A 483 -14.59 -24.45 3.04
N MET A 484 -14.06 -23.34 3.60
CA MET A 484 -13.42 -23.34 4.92
C MET A 484 -14.39 -22.94 6.05
N ASN A 485 -15.62 -22.56 5.71
CA ASN A 485 -16.60 -22.02 6.65
C ASN A 485 -16.04 -20.84 7.48
N THR A 486 -15.32 -19.93 6.81
CA THR A 486 -14.71 -18.73 7.41
C THR A 486 -15.45 -17.46 7.02
N GLN A 487 -15.57 -16.55 7.99
CA GLN A 487 -16.04 -15.17 7.77
C GLN A 487 -14.88 -14.19 7.82
N PRO A 488 -14.97 -13.05 7.10
CA PRO A 488 -13.83 -12.16 6.95
C PRO A 488 -13.52 -11.35 8.20
N VAL A 489 -12.22 -11.21 8.48
CA VAL A 489 -11.68 -10.25 9.46
C VAL A 489 -10.76 -9.32 8.67
N VAL A 490 -11.20 -8.08 8.47
CA VAL A 490 -10.52 -7.10 7.62
C VAL A 490 -10.07 -5.89 8.43
N ALA A 491 -9.01 -5.22 7.97
CA ALA A 491 -8.49 -4.02 8.62
C ALA A 491 -8.28 -2.90 7.60
N ASN A 492 -8.59 -1.67 8.01
CA ASN A 492 -8.18 -0.46 7.32
C ASN A 492 -7.11 0.27 8.12
N HIS A 493 -6.05 0.67 7.43
CA HIS A 493 -4.93 1.42 7.98
C HIS A 493 -4.85 2.79 7.30
N LEU A 494 -4.85 3.85 8.11
CA LEU A 494 -4.62 5.22 7.67
C LEU A 494 -3.37 5.79 8.34
N ASN A 495 -2.99 7.01 7.98
CA ASN A 495 -1.89 7.75 8.58
C ASN A 495 -2.33 9.17 8.97
N ILE A 496 -3.41 9.24 9.76
CA ILE A 496 -3.93 10.50 10.32
C ILE A 496 -3.00 10.93 11.45
N THR A 497 -2.66 12.21 11.50
CA THR A 497 -1.86 12.74 12.61
C THR A 497 -2.68 12.67 13.91
N GLU A 498 -2.16 12.00 14.92
CA GLU A 498 -2.78 11.94 16.23
C GLU A 498 -2.70 13.33 16.91
N PRO A 499 -3.83 13.86 17.43
CA PRO A 499 -3.82 15.11 18.14
C PRO A 499 -3.22 14.96 19.54
N PRO A 500 -2.86 16.06 20.25
CA PRO A 500 -2.50 16.01 21.65
C PRO A 500 -3.59 15.37 22.50
N GLU A 501 -3.18 14.71 23.59
CA GLU A 501 -4.09 14.00 24.50
C GLU A 501 -5.26 14.89 24.95
N GLY A 502 -6.49 14.40 24.76
CA GLY A 502 -7.72 15.09 25.12
C GLY A 502 -8.26 16.06 24.05
N GLU A 503 -7.57 16.23 22.93
CA GLU A 503 -8.09 17.02 21.80
C GLU A 503 -8.79 16.12 20.77
N PRO A 504 -9.80 16.63 20.04
CA PRO A 504 -10.48 15.87 19.01
C PRO A 504 -9.60 15.73 17.76
N THR A 505 -9.70 14.59 17.09
CA THR A 505 -9.07 14.37 15.77
C THR A 505 -9.90 15.03 14.69
N LEU A 506 -9.40 16.13 14.13
CA LEU A 506 -10.07 16.91 13.10
C LEU A 506 -9.40 16.67 11.74
N LEU A 507 -10.15 16.05 10.83
CA LEU A 507 -9.64 15.60 9.53
C LEU A 507 -9.62 16.74 8.50
N SER A 508 -8.67 16.66 7.58
CA SER A 508 -8.78 17.33 6.29
C SER A 508 -9.79 16.61 5.39
N PHE A 509 -10.31 17.27 4.37
CA PHE A 509 -11.22 16.62 3.44
C PHE A 509 -10.55 15.47 2.63
N ALA A 510 -9.25 15.55 2.40
CA ALA A 510 -8.48 14.47 1.77
C ALA A 510 -8.45 13.21 2.65
N GLU A 511 -8.24 13.38 3.97
CA GLU A 511 -8.28 12.25 4.93
C GLU A 511 -9.68 11.65 5.02
N VAL A 512 -10.73 12.46 4.96
CA VAL A 512 -12.12 11.97 4.86
C VAL A 512 -12.29 11.11 3.61
N THR A 513 -11.87 11.59 2.44
CA THR A 513 -11.97 10.84 1.18
C THR A 513 -11.19 9.52 1.26
N THR A 514 -9.97 9.54 1.80
CA THR A 514 -9.16 8.34 2.00
C THR A 514 -9.86 7.32 2.92
N MET A 515 -10.52 7.79 3.99
CA MET A 515 -11.29 6.89 4.88
C MET A 515 -12.45 6.19 4.13
N PHE A 516 -13.17 6.92 3.28
CA PHE A 516 -14.19 6.30 2.43
C PHE A 516 -13.57 5.32 1.42
N HIS A 517 -12.42 5.66 0.82
CA HIS A 517 -11.69 4.79 -0.10
C HIS A 517 -11.32 3.45 0.55
N GLU A 518 -10.59 3.48 1.66
CA GLU A 518 -10.16 2.26 2.34
C GLU A 518 -11.34 1.43 2.85
N PHE A 519 -12.42 2.11 3.25
CA PHE A 519 -13.64 1.40 3.63
C PHE A 519 -14.32 0.74 2.43
N GLY A 520 -14.17 1.26 1.22
CA GLY A 520 -14.60 0.60 -0.02
C GLY A 520 -13.89 -0.73 -0.26
N HIS A 521 -12.58 -0.80 -0.01
CA HIS A 521 -11.84 -2.06 0.01
C HIS A 521 -12.32 -2.99 1.13
N ALA A 522 -12.58 -2.46 2.33
CA ALA A 522 -13.13 -3.26 3.42
C ALA A 522 -14.50 -3.84 3.07
N LEU A 523 -15.39 -3.07 2.45
CA LEU A 523 -16.67 -3.57 1.94
C LEU A 523 -16.49 -4.69 0.90
N HIS A 524 -15.54 -4.55 -0.01
CA HIS A 524 -15.20 -5.59 -0.99
C HIS A 524 -14.73 -6.88 -0.31
N GLY A 525 -13.93 -6.78 0.77
CA GLY A 525 -13.53 -7.91 1.59
C GLY A 525 -14.68 -8.53 2.38
N MET A 526 -15.45 -7.69 3.10
CA MET A 526 -16.53 -8.12 3.99
C MET A 526 -17.75 -8.73 3.25
N PHE A 527 -18.03 -8.25 2.03
CA PHE A 527 -19.15 -8.76 1.23
C PHE A 527 -18.81 -9.99 0.41
N SER A 528 -17.56 -10.44 0.42
CA SER A 528 -17.18 -11.66 -0.29
C SER A 528 -18.12 -12.82 0.04
N SER A 529 -18.54 -13.56 -0.95
CA SER A 529 -19.41 -14.74 -0.84
C SER A 529 -19.04 -15.71 -1.95
N VAL A 530 -17.93 -16.40 -1.77
CA VAL A 530 -17.32 -17.33 -2.71
C VAL A 530 -17.07 -18.67 -2.04
N GLU A 531 -17.04 -19.73 -2.83
CA GLU A 531 -16.71 -21.07 -2.35
C GLU A 531 -15.25 -21.17 -1.93
N TYR A 532 -14.32 -20.68 -2.79
CA TYR A 532 -12.89 -20.89 -2.63
C TYR A 532 -12.18 -19.64 -2.14
N PRO A 533 -11.27 -19.77 -1.14
CA PRO A 533 -10.51 -18.62 -0.61
C PRO A 533 -9.64 -17.93 -1.66
N TYR A 534 -9.24 -18.63 -2.71
CA TYR A 534 -8.51 -18.07 -3.87
C TYR A 534 -9.22 -16.83 -4.47
N PHE A 535 -10.55 -16.81 -4.49
CA PHE A 535 -11.35 -15.75 -5.10
C PHE A 535 -11.85 -14.69 -4.11
N SER A 536 -11.53 -14.83 -2.84
CA SER A 536 -12.15 -14.03 -1.78
C SER A 536 -11.84 -12.53 -1.89
N GLY A 537 -12.88 -11.72 -1.80
CA GLY A 537 -12.81 -10.27 -1.63
C GLY A 537 -11.98 -9.54 -2.69
N THR A 538 -10.88 -8.94 -2.26
CA THR A 538 -9.98 -8.15 -3.11
C THR A 538 -9.03 -8.98 -3.98
N SER A 539 -9.21 -10.32 -4.06
CA SER A 539 -8.46 -11.21 -4.96
C SER A 539 -8.93 -11.08 -6.42
N VAL A 540 -8.79 -9.91 -6.99
CA VAL A 540 -9.18 -9.51 -8.35
C VAL A 540 -7.97 -8.93 -9.11
N PRO A 541 -8.04 -8.73 -10.44
CA PRO A 541 -7.00 -8.04 -11.18
C PRO A 541 -6.64 -6.68 -10.56
N ARG A 542 -5.34 -6.32 -10.58
CA ARG A 542 -4.83 -5.12 -9.93
C ARG A 542 -5.48 -3.84 -10.47
N ASP A 543 -5.77 -3.79 -11.76
CA ASP A 543 -6.43 -2.65 -12.41
C ASP A 543 -7.98 -2.65 -12.26
N PHE A 544 -8.50 -3.55 -11.41
CA PHE A 544 -9.89 -3.59 -10.99
C PHE A 544 -10.06 -3.41 -9.48
N VAL A 545 -9.02 -3.71 -8.69
CA VAL A 545 -9.12 -3.71 -7.23
C VAL A 545 -9.47 -2.33 -6.66
N GLU A 546 -8.99 -1.24 -7.30
CA GLU A 546 -9.26 0.13 -6.88
C GLU A 546 -10.67 0.62 -7.26
N TYR A 547 -11.35 -0.08 -8.16
CA TYR A 547 -12.66 0.36 -8.63
C TYR A 547 -13.73 0.44 -7.52
N PRO A 548 -13.92 -0.58 -6.67
CA PRO A 548 -14.91 -0.49 -5.59
C PRO A 548 -14.57 0.58 -4.54
N SER A 549 -13.29 0.79 -4.24
CA SER A 549 -12.84 1.80 -3.28
C SER A 549 -13.06 3.21 -3.80
N GLN A 550 -12.73 3.47 -5.08
CA GLN A 550 -12.96 4.76 -5.72
C GLN A 550 -14.46 5.08 -5.87
N VAL A 551 -15.31 4.08 -6.17
CA VAL A 551 -16.77 4.27 -6.11
C VAL A 551 -17.21 4.73 -4.72
N ASN A 552 -16.63 4.17 -3.67
CA ASN A 552 -17.04 4.50 -2.31
C ASN A 552 -16.67 5.94 -1.89
N GLU A 553 -15.68 6.56 -2.53
CA GLU A 553 -15.30 7.98 -2.31
C GLU A 553 -16.43 8.95 -2.64
N MET A 554 -17.33 8.60 -3.60
CA MET A 554 -18.42 9.48 -3.98
C MET A 554 -19.34 9.83 -2.78
N TRP A 555 -19.47 8.90 -1.84
CA TRP A 555 -20.37 9.06 -0.69
C TRP A 555 -19.86 10.14 0.29
N ALA A 556 -18.56 10.41 0.31
CA ALA A 556 -18.01 11.51 1.14
C ALA A 556 -18.64 12.87 0.79
N THR A 557 -19.07 13.06 -0.44
CA THR A 557 -19.68 14.31 -0.91
C THR A 557 -21.14 14.15 -1.35
N TRP A 558 -21.73 12.98 -1.16
CA TRP A 558 -23.14 12.79 -1.45
C TRP A 558 -23.98 13.61 -0.46
N PRO A 559 -24.95 14.43 -0.93
CA PRO A 559 -25.59 15.41 -0.07
C PRO A 559 -26.13 14.85 1.24
N GLU A 560 -26.90 13.76 1.21
CA GLU A 560 -27.51 13.16 2.38
C GLU A 560 -26.46 12.62 3.37
N VAL A 561 -25.32 12.10 2.90
CA VAL A 561 -24.23 11.59 3.73
C VAL A 561 -23.46 12.75 4.34
N LEU A 562 -23.10 13.73 3.50
CA LEU A 562 -22.32 14.90 3.92
C LEU A 562 -23.09 15.74 4.97
N GLU A 563 -24.36 15.98 4.76
CA GLU A 563 -25.23 16.70 5.72
C GLU A 563 -25.34 15.95 7.06
N ASN A 564 -25.23 14.61 7.05
CA ASN A 564 -25.32 13.81 8.26
C ASN A 564 -24.04 13.85 9.11
N TYR A 565 -22.84 13.79 8.50
CA TYR A 565 -21.58 13.71 9.26
C TYR A 565 -20.89 15.07 9.45
N ALA A 566 -21.09 16.02 8.54
CA ALA A 566 -20.43 17.31 8.59
C ALA A 566 -21.09 18.25 9.61
N VAL A 567 -20.87 17.94 10.88
CA VAL A 567 -21.41 18.69 12.04
C VAL A 567 -20.26 19.20 12.90
N HIS A 568 -20.39 20.41 13.40
CA HIS A 568 -19.35 21.04 14.23
C HIS A 568 -19.13 20.26 15.52
N PHE A 569 -17.90 19.82 15.79
CA PHE A 569 -17.56 18.91 16.88
C PHE A 569 -17.92 19.40 18.29
N GLN A 570 -17.94 20.73 18.52
CA GLN A 570 -18.31 21.30 19.83
C GLN A 570 -19.79 21.65 19.93
N THR A 571 -20.38 22.23 18.86
CA THR A 571 -21.74 22.75 18.92
C THR A 571 -22.80 21.78 18.41
N GLY A 572 -22.39 20.78 17.61
CA GLY A 572 -23.30 19.86 16.92
C GLY A 572 -24.09 20.50 15.79
N GLU A 573 -23.82 21.77 15.47
CA GLU A 573 -24.49 22.45 14.36
C GLU A 573 -24.00 21.90 13.01
N PRO A 574 -24.90 21.71 12.04
CA PRO A 574 -24.53 21.24 10.71
C PRO A 574 -23.65 22.28 10.00
N MET A 575 -22.82 21.83 9.08
CA MET A 575 -22.02 22.70 8.23
C MET A 575 -22.93 23.68 7.47
N PRO A 576 -22.60 24.98 7.48
CA PRO A 576 -23.39 25.97 6.72
C PRO A 576 -23.47 25.61 5.24
N ARG A 577 -24.65 25.74 4.64
CA ARG A 577 -24.88 25.43 3.23
C ARG A 577 -23.91 26.14 2.29
N GLU A 578 -23.58 27.39 2.59
CA GLU A 578 -22.61 28.16 1.83
C GLU A 578 -21.20 27.53 1.85
N LEU A 579 -20.78 26.98 3.00
CA LEU A 579 -19.50 26.28 3.11
C LEU A 579 -19.52 24.96 2.37
N LEU A 580 -20.61 24.24 2.42
CA LEU A 580 -20.85 23.01 1.66
C LEU A 580 -20.75 23.25 0.14
N ASP A 581 -21.45 24.29 -0.36
CA ASP A 581 -21.45 24.66 -1.78
C ASP A 581 -20.00 25.02 -2.24
N LYS A 582 -19.21 25.65 -1.37
CA LYS A 582 -17.78 25.93 -1.64
C LYS A 582 -16.97 24.66 -1.76
N VAL A 583 -17.12 23.67 -0.86
CA VAL A 583 -16.45 22.36 -0.95
C VAL A 583 -16.76 21.71 -2.31
N LEU A 584 -18.02 21.66 -2.67
CA LEU A 584 -18.45 21.05 -3.94
C LEU A 584 -17.90 21.79 -5.17
N SER A 585 -17.77 23.12 -5.10
CA SER A 585 -17.24 23.94 -6.21
C SER A 585 -15.72 23.80 -6.40
N THR A 586 -14.99 23.30 -5.40
CA THR A 586 -13.54 23.09 -5.50
C THR A 586 -13.15 21.75 -6.09
N ARG A 587 -14.06 20.86 -6.43
CA ARG A 587 -13.78 19.50 -6.89
C ARG A 587 -12.89 19.42 -8.14
N THR A 588 -13.04 20.35 -9.07
CA THR A 588 -12.24 20.42 -10.28
C THR A 588 -11.02 21.34 -10.15
N PHE A 589 -10.81 21.93 -8.96
CA PHE A 589 -9.69 22.81 -8.69
C PHE A 589 -8.40 22.01 -8.50
N ASN A 590 -7.32 22.45 -9.13
CA ASN A 590 -6.00 21.79 -9.09
C ASN A 590 -5.96 20.37 -9.69
N GLN A 591 -6.92 20.02 -10.56
CA GLN A 591 -6.97 18.69 -11.20
C GLN A 591 -5.90 18.53 -12.29
N GLY A 592 -5.41 19.63 -12.88
CA GLY A 592 -4.27 19.61 -13.79
C GLY A 592 -3.01 19.10 -13.09
N PHE A 593 -2.68 19.64 -11.93
CA PHE A 593 -1.57 19.17 -11.10
C PHE A 593 -1.73 17.71 -10.70
N ALA A 594 -2.86 17.39 -10.03
CA ALA A 594 -3.09 16.05 -9.49
C ALA A 594 -3.08 14.95 -10.58
N THR A 595 -3.63 15.25 -11.77
CA THR A 595 -3.58 14.31 -12.88
C THR A 595 -2.18 14.18 -13.48
N THR A 596 -1.45 15.28 -13.61
CA THR A 596 -0.10 15.29 -14.20
C THR A 596 0.91 14.55 -13.30
N GLU A 597 0.92 14.82 -11.98
CA GLU A 597 1.83 14.12 -11.05
C GLU A 597 1.60 12.60 -11.04
N TYR A 598 0.33 12.20 -11.10
CA TYR A 598 -0.08 10.79 -11.13
C TYR A 598 0.32 10.11 -12.45
N LEU A 599 -0.02 10.73 -13.60
CA LEU A 599 0.35 10.20 -14.92
C LEU A 599 1.87 10.11 -15.09
N ALA A 600 2.63 11.08 -14.56
CA ALA A 600 4.09 11.06 -14.59
C ALA A 600 4.64 9.80 -13.87
N ALA A 601 4.13 9.48 -12.67
CA ALA A 601 4.51 8.26 -11.96
C ALA A 601 4.11 6.98 -12.72
N SER A 602 2.92 6.95 -13.35
CA SER A 602 2.46 5.81 -14.15
C SER A 602 3.30 5.60 -15.41
N ILE A 603 3.73 6.68 -16.05
CA ILE A 603 4.60 6.64 -17.22
C ILE A 603 6.00 6.15 -16.85
N VAL A 604 6.55 6.59 -15.73
CA VAL A 604 7.83 6.09 -15.20
C VAL A 604 7.75 4.59 -14.94
N ASP A 605 6.70 4.10 -14.28
CA ASP A 605 6.48 2.68 -14.05
C ASP A 605 6.46 1.87 -15.35
N GLN A 606 5.67 2.31 -16.34
CA GLN A 606 5.58 1.64 -17.64
C GLN A 606 6.92 1.67 -18.39
N ALA A 607 7.61 2.82 -18.42
CA ALA A 607 8.87 2.95 -19.10
C ALA A 607 9.95 2.02 -18.53
N LEU A 608 10.05 1.93 -17.19
CA LEU A 608 11.01 1.06 -16.50
C LEU A 608 10.75 -0.44 -16.76
N HIS A 609 9.47 -0.84 -16.82
CA HIS A 609 9.10 -2.24 -16.96
C HIS A 609 8.91 -2.72 -18.42
N GLN A 610 9.09 -1.84 -19.39
CA GLN A 610 9.13 -2.17 -20.83
C GLN A 610 10.56 -2.35 -21.34
N LEU A 611 11.57 -2.32 -20.48
CA LEU A 611 12.97 -2.55 -20.83
C LEU A 611 13.30 -4.04 -20.92
N SER A 612 14.20 -4.38 -21.89
CA SER A 612 14.91 -5.66 -21.87
C SER A 612 16.02 -5.66 -20.80
N PRO A 613 16.57 -6.81 -20.40
CA PRO A 613 17.64 -6.85 -19.38
C PRO A 613 18.87 -6.00 -19.73
N GLU A 614 19.19 -5.89 -21.03
CA GLU A 614 20.33 -5.14 -21.55
C GLU A 614 20.09 -3.62 -21.59
N GLU A 615 18.82 -3.21 -21.66
CA GLU A 615 18.41 -1.78 -21.70
C GLU A 615 18.28 -1.17 -20.30
N VAL A 616 18.21 -2.00 -19.24
CA VAL A 616 18.08 -1.48 -17.87
C VAL A 616 19.28 -0.61 -17.50
N PRO A 617 19.07 0.68 -17.17
CA PRO A 617 20.15 1.59 -16.80
C PRO A 617 20.87 1.14 -15.53
N PRO A 618 22.18 1.39 -15.40
CA PRO A 618 22.89 1.21 -14.14
C PRO A 618 22.45 2.27 -13.12
N ALA A 619 22.79 2.03 -11.85
CA ALA A 619 22.41 2.88 -10.71
C ALA A 619 22.70 4.37 -10.92
N GLU A 620 23.83 4.68 -11.57
CA GLU A 620 24.30 6.05 -11.80
C GLU A 620 23.42 6.86 -12.75
N THR A 621 22.74 6.21 -13.70
CA THR A 621 21.95 6.86 -14.76
C THR A 621 20.47 6.54 -14.73
N ILE A 622 20.00 5.74 -13.76
CA ILE A 622 18.58 5.35 -13.73
C ILE A 622 17.63 6.53 -13.48
N MET A 623 18.07 7.54 -12.74
CA MET A 623 17.30 8.77 -12.54
C MET A 623 17.30 9.68 -13.76
N ASP A 624 18.36 9.64 -14.60
CA ASP A 624 18.40 10.32 -15.90
C ASP A 624 17.44 9.65 -16.89
N PHE A 625 17.33 8.31 -16.84
CA PHE A 625 16.34 7.57 -17.63
C PHE A 625 14.91 7.98 -17.26
N GLU A 626 14.59 8.09 -15.95
CA GLU A 626 13.29 8.60 -15.49
C GLU A 626 12.97 9.96 -16.11
N ALA A 627 13.93 10.92 -16.04
CA ALA A 627 13.76 12.24 -16.61
C ALA A 627 13.51 12.19 -18.13
N GLN A 628 14.30 11.39 -18.88
CA GLN A 628 14.12 11.20 -20.31
C GLN A 628 12.79 10.57 -20.70
N ALA A 629 12.30 9.61 -19.91
CA ALA A 629 10.99 8.99 -20.12
C ALA A 629 9.87 10.03 -20.01
N LEU A 630 9.93 10.90 -19.00
CA LEU A 630 8.95 11.97 -18.81
C LEU A 630 9.02 13.03 -19.93
N GLU A 631 10.21 13.43 -20.35
CA GLU A 631 10.40 14.33 -21.50
C GLU A 631 9.81 13.74 -22.77
N SER A 632 10.12 12.47 -23.05
CA SER A 632 9.66 11.76 -24.25
C SER A 632 8.13 11.62 -24.29
N ALA A 633 7.51 11.48 -23.14
CA ALA A 633 6.05 11.43 -23.01
C ALA A 633 5.39 12.83 -23.02
N GLY A 634 6.16 13.91 -23.02
CA GLY A 634 5.65 15.29 -23.01
C GLY A 634 4.99 15.70 -21.69
N ILE A 635 5.37 15.08 -20.57
CA ILE A 635 4.79 15.33 -19.23
C ILE A 635 5.79 15.93 -18.24
N ALA A 636 7.04 16.13 -18.63
CA ALA A 636 8.06 16.73 -17.78
C ALA A 636 7.75 18.22 -17.53
N LEU A 637 7.32 18.53 -16.32
CA LEU A 637 7.09 19.90 -15.86
C LEU A 637 7.90 20.15 -14.58
N ASP A 638 8.78 21.15 -14.59
CA ASP A 638 9.62 21.49 -13.43
C ASP A 638 8.80 21.81 -12.15
N VAL A 639 7.61 22.32 -12.35
CA VAL A 639 6.70 22.70 -11.24
C VAL A 639 5.77 21.59 -10.78
N VAL A 640 5.71 20.47 -11.51
CA VAL A 640 4.87 19.30 -11.17
C VAL A 640 5.74 18.04 -11.20
N PRO A 641 6.38 17.66 -10.09
CA PRO A 641 7.16 16.44 -10.02
C PRO A 641 6.24 15.21 -10.10
N PRO A 642 6.76 14.04 -10.52
CA PRO A 642 6.02 12.78 -10.37
C PRO A 642 5.60 12.56 -8.92
N ARG A 643 4.43 12.00 -8.71
CA ARG A 643 3.92 11.66 -7.37
C ARG A 643 4.89 10.77 -6.58
N TYR A 644 5.59 9.89 -7.28
CA TYR A 644 6.68 9.06 -6.78
C TYR A 644 7.84 9.10 -7.79
N ARG A 645 9.06 9.22 -7.30
CA ARG A 645 10.25 8.98 -8.11
C ARG A 645 10.68 7.52 -7.97
N ALA A 646 11.30 6.98 -9.00
CA ALA A 646 11.66 5.55 -9.08
C ALA A 646 12.45 5.04 -7.87
N SER A 647 13.30 5.88 -7.24
CA SER A 647 14.15 5.51 -6.11
C SER A 647 13.41 5.27 -4.78
N TYR A 648 12.15 5.70 -4.64
CA TYR A 648 11.31 5.48 -3.45
C TYR A 648 9.90 5.03 -3.78
N PHE A 649 9.68 4.54 -4.99
CA PHE A 649 8.40 4.10 -5.47
C PHE A 649 8.06 2.70 -4.96
N SER A 650 7.68 2.59 -3.70
CA SER A 650 7.39 1.30 -3.05
C SER A 650 6.31 0.47 -3.75
N HIS A 651 5.33 1.14 -4.40
CA HIS A 651 4.27 0.45 -5.17
C HIS A 651 4.85 -0.49 -6.23
N ILE A 652 5.81 0.01 -7.03
CA ILE A 652 6.40 -0.76 -8.13
C ILE A 652 7.39 -1.82 -7.65
N MET A 653 7.83 -1.78 -6.40
CA MET A 653 8.60 -2.87 -5.80
C MET A 653 7.71 -4.04 -5.36
N GLY A 654 6.43 -3.79 -5.10
CA GLY A 654 5.43 -4.80 -4.76
C GLY A 654 4.50 -5.18 -5.92
N GLY A 655 3.23 -5.37 -5.61
CA GLY A 655 2.19 -5.85 -6.52
C GLY A 655 1.74 -4.87 -7.61
N TYR A 656 2.28 -3.63 -7.65
CA TYR A 656 1.97 -2.61 -8.67
C TYR A 656 3.09 -2.43 -9.71
N SER A 657 4.02 -3.38 -9.87
CA SER A 657 5.03 -3.30 -10.93
C SER A 657 4.37 -3.39 -12.31
N ALA A 658 4.69 -2.45 -13.20
CA ALA A 658 3.97 -2.22 -14.45
C ALA A 658 2.45 -2.04 -14.25
N GLY A 659 2.03 -1.68 -13.05
CA GLY A 659 0.64 -1.70 -12.60
C GLY A 659 0.15 -0.40 -11.95
N TYR A 660 0.97 0.66 -11.86
CA TYR A 660 0.54 1.90 -11.21
C TYR A 660 -0.55 2.65 -12.01
N TYR A 661 -0.68 2.36 -13.30
CA TYR A 661 -1.79 2.84 -14.14
C TYR A 661 -3.17 2.40 -13.61
N SER A 662 -3.23 1.41 -12.76
CA SER A 662 -4.45 0.77 -12.24
C SER A 662 -5.45 1.75 -11.64
N TYR A 663 -4.97 2.80 -10.95
CA TYR A 663 -5.83 3.81 -10.34
C TYR A 663 -6.66 4.58 -11.38
N ILE A 664 -6.04 5.08 -12.47
CA ILE A 664 -6.77 5.80 -13.53
C ILE A 664 -7.59 4.85 -14.39
N TRP A 665 -7.18 3.58 -14.49
CA TRP A 665 -7.92 2.55 -15.19
C TRP A 665 -9.20 2.17 -14.45
N SER A 666 -9.09 1.96 -13.14
CA SER A 666 -10.23 1.72 -12.25
C SER A 666 -11.15 2.93 -12.14
N GLU A 667 -10.59 4.16 -12.17
CA GLU A 667 -11.38 5.40 -12.13
C GLU A 667 -12.29 5.57 -13.37
N LEU A 668 -11.93 4.98 -14.49
CA LEU A 668 -12.83 4.91 -15.65
C LEU A 668 -14.12 4.14 -15.31
N LEU A 669 -13.99 3.00 -14.63
CA LEU A 669 -15.10 2.16 -14.20
C LEU A 669 -15.92 2.85 -13.09
N ASP A 670 -15.22 3.44 -12.13
CA ASP A 670 -15.81 4.20 -11.03
C ASP A 670 -16.62 5.40 -11.55
N ALA A 671 -16.05 6.25 -12.40
CA ALA A 671 -16.71 7.43 -12.89
C ALA A 671 -18.04 7.09 -13.60
N ASP A 672 -18.07 6.02 -14.41
CA ASP A 672 -19.28 5.55 -15.07
C ASP A 672 -20.28 4.90 -14.09
N THR A 673 -19.78 4.25 -13.04
CA THR A 673 -20.60 3.70 -11.95
C THR A 673 -21.26 4.80 -11.13
N VAL A 674 -20.54 5.88 -10.84
CA VAL A 674 -21.11 7.07 -10.16
C VAL A 674 -22.26 7.67 -10.98
N GLU A 675 -22.13 7.75 -12.31
CA GLU A 675 -23.23 8.17 -13.16
C GLU A 675 -24.44 7.19 -13.08
N TRP A 676 -24.16 5.86 -13.03
CA TRP A 676 -25.23 4.89 -12.84
C TRP A 676 -26.00 5.12 -11.52
N PHE A 677 -25.29 5.37 -10.41
CA PHE A 677 -25.95 5.68 -9.14
C PHE A 677 -26.80 6.95 -9.24
N LYS A 678 -26.31 8.01 -9.89
CA LYS A 678 -27.07 9.24 -10.11
C LYS A 678 -28.34 8.98 -10.95
N GLU A 679 -28.22 8.23 -12.04
CA GLU A 679 -29.32 7.84 -12.92
C GLU A 679 -30.41 7.06 -12.17
N ASN A 680 -30.04 6.28 -11.14
CA ASN A 680 -30.92 5.40 -10.37
C ASN A 680 -31.32 5.98 -8.99
N GLY A 681 -31.09 7.27 -8.75
CA GLY A 681 -31.53 7.98 -7.54
C GLY A 681 -30.63 7.87 -6.33
N GLY A 682 -29.37 7.49 -6.51
CA GLY A 682 -28.28 7.63 -5.57
C GLY A 682 -28.32 6.68 -4.38
N LEU A 683 -28.32 7.24 -3.15
CA LEU A 683 -28.21 6.53 -1.88
C LEU A 683 -29.50 5.77 -1.57
N ARG A 684 -29.67 4.61 -2.18
CA ARG A 684 -30.83 3.73 -2.02
C ARG A 684 -30.41 2.30 -1.78
N ARG A 685 -31.17 1.60 -0.96
CA ARG A 685 -30.92 0.20 -0.65
C ARG A 685 -30.91 -0.70 -1.90
N GLU A 686 -31.82 -0.49 -2.82
CA GLU A 686 -31.90 -1.29 -4.04
C GLU A 686 -30.65 -1.15 -4.92
N ASN A 687 -30.05 0.04 -4.95
CA ASN A 687 -28.82 0.32 -5.68
C ASN A 687 -27.62 -0.36 -5.02
N GLY A 688 -27.51 -0.25 -3.70
CA GLY A 688 -26.48 -0.93 -2.93
C GLY A 688 -26.57 -2.46 -3.05
N ASP A 689 -27.79 -3.02 -2.91
CA ASP A 689 -28.03 -4.45 -3.09
C ASP A 689 -27.67 -4.94 -4.50
N HIS A 690 -27.93 -4.12 -5.53
CA HIS A 690 -27.53 -4.45 -6.91
C HIS A 690 -26.01 -4.46 -7.04
N PHE A 691 -25.32 -3.42 -6.58
CA PHE A 691 -23.85 -3.32 -6.61
C PHE A 691 -23.19 -4.45 -5.81
N ARG A 692 -23.70 -4.74 -4.59
CA ARG A 692 -23.22 -5.86 -3.77
C ARG A 692 -23.34 -7.19 -4.49
N ARG A 693 -24.53 -7.54 -5.01
CA ARG A 693 -24.78 -8.85 -5.67
C ARG A 693 -24.04 -9.01 -6.99
N SER A 694 -23.99 -7.95 -7.80
CA SER A 694 -23.41 -8.04 -9.14
C SER A 694 -21.89 -7.98 -9.12
N LEU A 695 -21.27 -7.36 -8.07
CA LEU A 695 -19.87 -7.06 -8.08
C LEU A 695 -19.17 -7.39 -6.75
N LEU A 696 -19.50 -6.71 -5.63
CA LEU A 696 -18.69 -6.77 -4.41
C LEU A 696 -18.63 -8.18 -3.78
N SER A 697 -19.70 -8.98 -3.93
CA SER A 697 -19.73 -10.33 -3.34
C SER A 697 -19.00 -11.39 -4.17
N ARG A 698 -18.58 -11.06 -5.39
CA ARG A 698 -18.12 -12.04 -6.36
C ARG A 698 -16.59 -12.25 -6.35
N GLY A 699 -15.84 -11.32 -5.75
CA GLY A 699 -14.38 -11.37 -5.77
C GLY A 699 -13.81 -11.73 -7.13
N GLY A 700 -12.84 -12.65 -7.19
CA GLY A 700 -12.24 -13.16 -8.41
C GLY A 700 -12.97 -14.30 -9.12
N SER A 701 -14.16 -14.75 -8.60
CA SER A 701 -14.87 -15.93 -9.09
C SER A 701 -15.44 -15.79 -10.50
N VAL A 702 -15.53 -14.57 -11.02
CA VAL A 702 -15.96 -14.23 -12.38
C VAL A 702 -14.93 -13.26 -13.00
N ASP A 703 -14.89 -13.18 -14.34
CA ASP A 703 -14.09 -12.18 -15.04
C ASP A 703 -14.49 -10.76 -14.62
N ALA A 704 -13.50 -9.94 -14.28
CA ALA A 704 -13.73 -8.61 -13.70
C ALA A 704 -14.52 -7.68 -14.66
N MET A 705 -14.22 -7.69 -15.97
CA MET A 705 -14.95 -6.88 -16.93
C MET A 705 -16.34 -7.44 -17.24
N GLN A 706 -16.54 -8.74 -17.06
CA GLN A 706 -17.88 -9.34 -17.10
C GLN A 706 -18.72 -8.83 -15.92
N LEU A 707 -18.17 -8.79 -14.68
CA LEU A 707 -18.88 -8.24 -13.51
C LEU A 707 -19.30 -6.79 -13.73
N PHE A 708 -18.42 -5.97 -14.31
CA PHE A 708 -18.76 -4.59 -14.64
C PHE A 708 -19.94 -4.52 -15.65
N ARG A 709 -19.89 -5.33 -16.73
CA ARG A 709 -20.97 -5.38 -17.73
C ARG A 709 -22.29 -5.89 -17.13
N GLU A 710 -22.25 -6.87 -16.25
CA GLU A 710 -23.44 -7.37 -15.55
C GLU A 710 -24.05 -6.31 -14.62
N PHE A 711 -23.20 -5.50 -13.96
CA PHE A 711 -23.64 -4.38 -13.13
C PHE A 711 -24.19 -3.21 -14.00
N ARG A 712 -23.40 -2.71 -14.95
CA ARG A 712 -23.67 -1.48 -15.70
C ARG A 712 -24.59 -1.70 -16.89
N GLY A 713 -24.67 -2.92 -17.44
CA GLY A 713 -25.42 -3.30 -18.64
C GLY A 713 -24.68 -3.01 -19.95
N ARG A 714 -23.44 -2.49 -19.91
CA ARG A 714 -22.59 -2.14 -21.06
C ARG A 714 -21.14 -2.02 -20.67
N ASP A 715 -20.25 -1.81 -21.65
CA ASP A 715 -18.86 -1.42 -21.36
C ASP A 715 -18.77 0.03 -20.81
N ALA A 716 -17.68 0.33 -20.11
CA ALA A 716 -17.44 1.63 -19.51
C ALA A 716 -17.22 2.73 -20.58
N GLU A 717 -17.74 3.92 -20.30
CA GLU A 717 -17.54 5.12 -21.11
C GLU A 717 -16.54 6.08 -20.48
N ILE A 718 -15.65 6.68 -21.28
CA ILE A 718 -14.61 7.59 -20.80
C ILE A 718 -15.12 8.99 -20.43
N ALA A 719 -16.23 9.42 -21.00
CA ALA A 719 -16.74 10.78 -20.83
C ALA A 719 -16.95 11.19 -19.35
N PRO A 720 -17.48 10.34 -18.45
CA PRO A 720 -17.59 10.66 -17.02
C PRO A 720 -16.22 10.97 -16.38
N LEU A 721 -15.19 10.19 -16.69
CA LEU A 721 -13.83 10.42 -16.18
C LEU A 721 -13.26 11.77 -16.64
N LEU A 722 -13.35 12.08 -17.93
CA LEU A 722 -12.89 13.35 -18.48
C LEU A 722 -13.59 14.55 -17.83
N THR A 723 -14.91 14.44 -17.62
CA THR A 723 -15.70 15.47 -16.95
C THR A 723 -15.26 15.66 -15.48
N ARG A 724 -15.09 14.56 -14.75
CA ARG A 724 -14.64 14.58 -13.34
C ARG A 724 -13.30 15.28 -13.18
N ARG A 725 -12.36 15.02 -14.09
CA ARG A 725 -11.01 15.58 -14.05
C ARG A 725 -10.86 16.92 -14.80
N GLY A 726 -11.96 17.47 -15.34
CA GLY A 726 -11.90 18.74 -16.09
C GLY A 726 -11.00 18.67 -17.34
N LEU A 727 -10.96 17.51 -18.00
CA LEU A 727 -10.13 17.23 -19.18
C LEU A 727 -10.94 17.31 -20.51
N ASN A 728 -12.13 17.86 -20.49
CA ASN A 728 -13.02 18.04 -21.66
C ASN A 728 -12.56 19.19 -22.55
#